data_8f09c239178ef90ffeb7b12a01239d12
#
_entry.id   8f09c239178ef90ffeb7b12a01239d12
#
_cell.length_a   1.000
_cell.length_b   1.000
_cell.length_c   1.000
_cell.angle_alpha   90.00
_cell.angle_beta   90.00
_cell.angle_gamma   90.00
#
_symmetry.space_group_name_H-M   'P 1'
#
loop_
_entity.id
_entity.type
_entity.pdbx_description
1 polymer ?
#
loop_
_entity_poly.entity_id
_entity_poly.type
_entity_poly.pdbx_seq_one_letter_code
_entity_poly.pdbx_strand_id
1 'polypeptide(L)'
;MKLNKIYKIGRIAIGLTLVFLVSCNAQKTISLKKKQLSDMVYPLLDTENSRWFYFSSASRPFGMVNLNPDTEINGDWGGGYKYTTDTVKGFSHVHEWQMSGVSLMPVTITAGNNPTIFKDFYSKFSHQNEIITPGYHSVKLDRYQIRAELTSTQRVGFHRYTFPIKAQKAVLFNLNTILGPCENTNGKLEKNNDYELSGSLVLSTNFRRPKPLTVFFKIKTNEPITSIKSDDLTNNYLVTFNKTKEQVLMKVGISYTSIENANINIETELPHWDFNKTVDDSRKEWSNLLGRIKIEGGTQTDQRRFYTDLWHALQGRKMISDANGAYPDNTGEKFRLGQLPLNADGKPKFNHYNSDAFWGAQWTINNLWGLVYPEIMEEFVYSLMQYYKDGGMIPRGPSGGNDTYVMTGASATPFIVSAIQKGIVKEDLEEIYIALKKNHMPGGIMEKAGYEHKTNIGGGLKYYLEKGYVPYPLPEGNFASHEDGASQTLEYAYQDWTLAQLAKKLNHEEDYNYFMKRAKNYQNVFDTQIGWMRPKNVEGKWRENYDPYQYENGFIESNGAQSTWFVPHDIEGLAVLMGGKEKAVAKLNTQFETAKKQKYTSGTSHDAELHPEFSRISINFGNQPSIQTSNIFTVLGRPDLAQYWTRNVVKETFSGLSPATGYNGDEDQGLMGSLNVLLKLGLFQMNGGTDKDAAYQIGSPIFNKITIDLNPKYYAGKTFVIKAENNNTENVFVKDIKYNNKAVPNFSLTHQEITTGGELILEMSDKSNAEK
;
A
#
# COMPACT_ATOMS: atom_id res chain seq x y z
N MET A 1 66.09 55.89 -5.56
CA MET A 1 66.65 56.86 -6.52
C MET A 1 65.88 56.80 -7.83
N LYS A 2 65.19 57.91 -8.17
CA LYS A 2 64.70 58.35 -9.46
C LYS A 2 63.78 57.40 -10.25
N LEU A 3 62.52 57.72 -10.41
CA LEU A 3 61.83 58.82 -11.17
C LEU A 3 61.42 58.42 -12.59
N ASN A 4 60.07 58.39 -12.75
CA ASN A 4 59.27 59.01 -13.86
C ASN A 4 59.49 58.52 -15.32
N LYS A 5 58.46 58.21 -16.08
CA LYS A 5 57.43 59.11 -16.66
C LYS A 5 56.47 58.34 -17.60
N ILE A 6 55.25 58.70 -17.48
CA ILE A 6 54.11 58.76 -18.38
C ILE A 6 54.43 58.83 -19.87
N TYR A 7 53.67 58.07 -20.73
CA TYR A 7 53.06 58.62 -21.95
C TYR A 7 51.82 57.82 -22.36
N LYS A 8 50.72 58.53 -22.53
CA LYS A 8 49.49 58.12 -23.22
C LYS A 8 49.75 58.05 -24.71
N ILE A 9 49.23 57.02 -25.42
CA ILE A 9 48.68 57.13 -26.78
C ILE A 9 47.59 56.09 -26.96
N GLY A 10 46.40 56.57 -27.31
CA GLY A 10 45.26 55.69 -27.64
C GLY A 10 45.40 55.17 -29.06
N ARG A 11 44.94 53.94 -29.26
CA ARG A 11 44.53 53.44 -30.58
C ARG A 11 43.29 52.59 -30.42
N ILE A 12 42.26 52.95 -31.12
CA ILE A 12 41.03 52.28 -31.44
C ILE A 12 41.38 50.92 -32.07
N ALA A 13 40.98 49.83 -31.46
CA ALA A 13 40.92 48.53 -32.07
C ALA A 13 39.45 48.03 -32.04
N ILE A 14 38.87 47.96 -33.22
CA ILE A 14 37.55 47.36 -33.51
C ILE A 14 37.67 45.87 -33.22
N GLY A 15 37.11 45.47 -32.12
CA GLY A 15 36.98 44.06 -31.79
C GLY A 15 35.65 43.54 -32.35
N LEU A 16 35.69 42.63 -33.31
CA LEU A 16 34.56 41.80 -33.73
C LEU A 16 34.08 40.98 -32.52
N THR A 17 32.96 41.38 -31.97
CA THR A 17 32.24 40.52 -31.01
C THR A 17 31.47 39.49 -31.81
N LEU A 18 32.01 38.27 -31.93
CA LEU A 18 31.24 37.10 -32.34
C LEU A 18 30.21 36.83 -31.24
N VAL A 19 28.99 37.27 -31.49
CA VAL A 19 27.82 36.83 -30.70
C VAL A 19 27.54 35.40 -31.09
N PHE A 20 28.03 34.45 -30.30
CA PHE A 20 27.49 33.08 -30.27
C PHE A 20 26.05 33.19 -29.74
N LEU A 21 25.08 33.27 -30.63
CA LEU A 21 23.69 32.93 -30.35
C LEU A 21 23.63 31.41 -30.09
N VAL A 22 23.94 31.01 -28.88
CA VAL A 22 23.48 29.76 -28.37
C VAL A 22 21.97 29.91 -28.22
N SER A 23 21.24 29.45 -29.23
CA SER A 23 19.80 29.24 -29.10
C SER A 23 19.60 28.13 -28.05
N CYS A 24 19.57 28.51 -26.79
CA CYS A 24 18.95 27.73 -25.76
C CYS A 24 17.47 27.61 -26.12
N ASN A 25 17.11 26.55 -26.86
CA ASN A 25 15.75 26.03 -26.84
C ASN A 25 15.49 25.57 -25.44
N ALA A 26 15.12 26.49 -24.55
CA ALA A 26 14.53 26.17 -23.27
C ALA A 26 13.23 25.40 -23.56
N GLN A 27 13.35 24.09 -23.64
CA GLN A 27 12.16 23.22 -23.52
C GLN A 27 11.41 23.73 -22.31
N LYS A 28 10.16 24.20 -22.49
CA LYS A 28 9.24 24.53 -21.40
C LYS A 28 8.96 23.25 -20.59
N THR A 29 9.88 22.89 -19.72
CA THR A 29 9.60 22.02 -18.60
C THR A 29 8.47 22.66 -17.82
N ILE A 30 7.54 21.86 -17.29
CA ILE A 30 6.51 22.34 -16.37
C ILE A 30 7.24 23.10 -15.27
N SER A 31 7.16 24.41 -15.30
CA SER A 31 7.56 25.23 -14.16
C SER A 31 6.52 24.96 -13.08
N LEU A 32 6.86 24.16 -12.09
CA LEU A 32 6.04 23.92 -10.91
C LEU A 32 5.92 25.24 -10.15
N LYS A 33 4.97 26.09 -10.58
CA LYS A 33 4.86 27.51 -10.24
C LYS A 33 4.66 27.82 -8.76
N LYS A 34 4.25 26.85 -7.95
CA LYS A 34 4.06 27.00 -6.51
C LYS A 34 4.40 25.69 -5.81
N LYS A 35 5.26 25.74 -4.79
CA LYS A 35 5.60 24.61 -3.95
C LYS A 35 4.32 24.10 -3.27
N GLN A 36 4.03 22.81 -3.45
CA GLN A 36 2.88 22.11 -2.85
C GLN A 36 3.36 21.05 -1.87
N LEU A 37 2.49 20.57 -1.01
CA LEU A 37 2.86 19.54 -0.03
C LEU A 37 3.26 18.22 -0.69
N SER A 38 2.67 17.89 -1.84
CA SER A 38 3.07 16.74 -2.67
C SER A 38 4.55 16.78 -3.09
N ASP A 39 5.21 17.96 -3.10
CA ASP A 39 6.64 18.08 -3.41
C ASP A 39 7.55 17.59 -2.26
N MET A 40 6.97 17.33 -1.08
CA MET A 40 7.68 16.70 0.04
C MET A 40 7.85 15.19 -0.17
N VAL A 41 6.99 14.56 -0.96
CA VAL A 41 7.05 13.14 -1.26
C VAL A 41 8.31 12.79 -2.05
N TYR A 42 8.90 11.66 -1.74
CA TYR A 42 10.02 11.07 -2.46
C TYR A 42 9.61 9.73 -3.10
N PRO A 43 9.05 9.74 -4.32
CA PRO A 43 8.46 8.54 -4.93
C PRO A 43 9.46 7.41 -5.21
N LEU A 44 10.76 7.71 -5.22
CA LEU A 44 11.83 6.73 -5.42
C LEU A 44 12.19 5.94 -4.15
N LEU A 45 11.52 6.19 -3.02
CA LEU A 45 11.78 5.47 -1.78
C LEU A 45 11.72 3.95 -2.01
N ASP A 46 12.80 3.24 -1.65
CA ASP A 46 12.90 1.77 -1.66
C ASP A 46 12.78 1.10 -3.04
N THR A 47 12.85 1.85 -4.14
CA THR A 47 12.63 1.31 -5.49
C THR A 47 13.76 0.43 -6.03
N GLU A 48 14.87 0.29 -5.31
CA GLU A 48 15.90 -0.74 -5.57
C GLU A 48 15.52 -2.11 -5.01
N ASN A 49 14.84 -2.15 -3.86
CA ASN A 49 14.59 -3.35 -3.08
C ASN A 49 13.16 -3.86 -3.25
N SER A 50 12.20 -2.94 -3.43
CA SER A 50 10.79 -3.30 -3.54
C SER A 50 10.57 -4.28 -4.68
N ARG A 51 9.91 -5.39 -4.38
CA ARG A 51 9.51 -6.41 -5.35
C ARG A 51 8.01 -6.49 -5.54
N TRP A 52 7.25 -5.98 -4.56
CA TRP A 52 5.81 -5.86 -4.61
C TRP A 52 5.42 -4.42 -4.89
N PHE A 53 4.46 -4.19 -5.78
CA PHE A 53 3.77 -2.93 -5.88
C PHE A 53 4.69 -1.72 -6.04
N TYR A 54 5.17 -1.53 -7.23
CA TYR A 54 5.83 -0.29 -7.59
C TYR A 54 4.84 0.85 -7.43
N PHE A 55 5.15 1.77 -6.55
CA PHE A 55 4.32 2.94 -6.32
C PHE A 55 4.34 3.83 -7.54
N SER A 56 3.34 3.67 -8.38
CA SER A 56 3.22 4.39 -9.64
C SER A 56 3.06 5.88 -9.38
N SER A 57 4.02 6.67 -9.88
CA SER A 57 4.06 8.10 -9.62
C SER A 57 2.99 8.89 -10.36
N ALA A 58 2.70 8.55 -11.62
CA ALA A 58 1.70 9.24 -12.44
C ALA A 58 0.29 8.66 -12.22
N SER A 59 -0.15 8.63 -10.95
CA SER A 59 -1.45 8.07 -10.53
C SER A 59 -2.18 9.00 -9.58
N ARG A 60 -3.49 8.78 -9.44
CA ARG A 60 -4.36 9.40 -8.44
C ARG A 60 -4.46 8.51 -7.19
N PRO A 61 -4.87 9.05 -6.04
CA PRO A 61 -5.16 8.23 -4.87
C PRO A 61 -6.15 7.11 -5.23
N PHE A 62 -5.80 5.87 -4.94
CA PHE A 62 -6.61 4.66 -5.21
C PHE A 62 -7.08 4.50 -6.67
N GLY A 63 -6.46 5.17 -7.63
CA GLY A 63 -6.88 5.16 -9.04
C GLY A 63 -6.77 3.79 -9.71
N MET A 64 -7.69 3.47 -10.63
CA MET A 64 -7.63 2.31 -11.51
C MET A 64 -6.40 2.38 -12.43
N VAL A 65 -6.06 3.58 -12.93
CA VAL A 65 -4.86 3.82 -13.72
C VAL A 65 -3.67 4.11 -12.82
N ASN A 66 -2.65 3.27 -12.98
CA ASN A 66 -1.38 3.33 -12.26
C ASN A 66 -0.23 3.50 -13.25
N LEU A 67 -0.21 4.64 -13.96
CA LEU A 67 0.68 4.89 -15.07
C LEU A 67 2.12 5.10 -14.59
N ASN A 68 3.06 4.31 -15.12
CA ASN A 68 4.46 4.33 -14.72
C ASN A 68 5.36 3.79 -15.85
N PRO A 69 6.65 4.17 -15.92
CA PRO A 69 7.62 3.44 -16.74
C PRO A 69 7.83 2.02 -16.21
N ASP A 70 7.85 1.04 -17.12
CA ASP A 70 8.30 -0.31 -16.83
C ASP A 70 9.79 -0.39 -17.12
N THR A 71 10.61 -0.55 -16.10
CA THR A 71 12.05 -0.71 -16.24
C THR A 71 12.49 -2.15 -15.95
N GLU A 72 11.70 -2.91 -15.19
CA GLU A 72 11.79 -4.34 -14.99
C GLU A 72 10.46 -5.01 -15.29
N ILE A 73 10.49 -6.05 -16.15
CA ILE A 73 9.27 -6.77 -16.56
C ILE A 73 9.27 -8.24 -16.12
N ASN A 74 10.44 -8.77 -15.76
CA ASN A 74 10.60 -10.14 -15.28
C ASN A 74 10.63 -10.15 -13.75
N GLY A 75 10.32 -11.29 -13.18
CA GLY A 75 10.35 -11.53 -11.74
C GLY A 75 9.08 -12.22 -11.26
N ASP A 76 9.19 -12.98 -10.19
CA ASP A 76 8.08 -13.80 -9.69
C ASP A 76 7.00 -12.97 -9.00
N TRP A 77 7.34 -11.77 -8.55
CA TRP A 77 6.53 -11.01 -7.60
C TRP A 77 6.11 -9.63 -8.06
N GLY A 78 6.63 -9.13 -9.15
CA GLY A 78 6.24 -7.84 -9.65
C GLY A 78 7.13 -7.36 -10.77
N GLY A 79 6.57 -6.58 -11.64
CA GLY A 79 7.25 -5.82 -12.66
C GLY A 79 6.85 -4.36 -12.57
N GLY A 80 7.60 -3.50 -13.21
CA GLY A 80 7.36 -2.08 -13.25
C GLY A 80 8.64 -1.28 -13.07
N TYR A 81 8.59 -0.21 -12.29
CA TYR A 81 9.76 0.65 -12.09
C TYR A 81 10.73 0.04 -11.07
N LYS A 82 12.00 -0.14 -11.46
CA LYS A 82 13.10 -0.51 -10.59
C LYS A 82 14.29 0.41 -10.80
N TYR A 83 14.76 1.07 -9.76
CA TYR A 83 15.78 2.12 -9.85
C TYR A 83 17.12 1.62 -10.37
N THR A 84 17.48 0.36 -10.10
CA THR A 84 18.77 -0.24 -10.54
C THR A 84 18.87 -0.45 -12.05
N THR A 85 17.80 -0.28 -12.81
CA THR A 85 17.76 -0.48 -14.26
C THR A 85 17.78 0.85 -15.00
N ASP A 86 18.47 0.91 -16.14
CA ASP A 86 18.64 2.08 -16.99
C ASP A 86 17.83 2.01 -18.31
N THR A 87 16.85 1.10 -18.36
CA THR A 87 16.15 0.81 -19.61
C THR A 87 14.64 0.84 -19.41
N VAL A 88 13.94 1.73 -20.12
CA VAL A 88 12.49 1.75 -20.23
C VAL A 88 12.03 0.72 -21.25
N LYS A 89 11.12 -0.17 -20.84
CA LYS A 89 10.54 -1.26 -21.64
C LYS A 89 9.10 -0.97 -22.08
N GLY A 90 8.46 0.04 -21.51
CA GLY A 90 7.11 0.48 -21.82
C GLY A 90 6.55 1.40 -20.74
N PHE A 91 5.30 1.82 -20.96
CA PHE A 91 4.50 2.60 -20.01
C PHE A 91 3.16 1.91 -19.83
N SER A 92 3.04 1.06 -18.80
CA SER A 92 1.81 0.32 -18.50
C SER A 92 0.84 1.16 -17.69
N HIS A 93 -0.46 0.93 -17.90
CA HIS A 93 -1.55 1.62 -17.22
C HIS A 93 -2.03 0.89 -15.97
N VAL A 94 -1.77 -0.42 -15.89
CA VAL A 94 -2.17 -1.26 -14.77
C VAL A 94 -0.91 -1.80 -14.10
N HIS A 95 -0.72 -1.40 -12.83
CA HIS A 95 0.24 -1.95 -11.87
C HIS A 95 -0.53 -2.20 -10.59
N GLU A 96 -1.12 -3.38 -10.45
CA GLU A 96 -2.06 -3.69 -9.40
C GLU A 96 -1.83 -5.11 -8.86
N TRP A 97 -2.38 -5.42 -7.70
CA TRP A 97 -2.34 -6.75 -7.11
C TRP A 97 -2.77 -7.83 -8.11
N GLN A 98 -1.78 -8.61 -8.56
CA GLN A 98 -1.95 -9.68 -9.54
C GLN A 98 -2.52 -9.25 -10.91
N MET A 99 -2.39 -7.96 -11.28
CA MET A 99 -2.88 -7.40 -12.54
C MET A 99 -1.86 -6.44 -13.16
N SER A 100 -1.78 -6.45 -14.50
CA SER A 100 -0.91 -5.57 -15.27
C SER A 100 -1.49 -5.30 -16.65
N GLY A 101 -0.91 -4.36 -17.40
CA GLY A 101 -1.19 -4.29 -18.83
C GLY A 101 -1.43 -2.91 -19.41
N VAL A 102 -1.80 -2.94 -20.68
CA VAL A 102 -1.95 -1.78 -21.57
C VAL A 102 -0.65 -0.97 -21.62
N SER A 103 0.42 -1.63 -22.13
CA SER A 103 1.76 -1.05 -22.24
C SER A 103 1.96 -0.33 -23.58
N LEU A 104 2.43 0.91 -23.52
CA LEU A 104 2.70 1.76 -24.69
C LEU A 104 4.17 2.19 -24.67
N MET A 105 4.79 2.28 -25.87
CA MET A 105 6.14 2.81 -26.05
C MET A 105 6.21 3.77 -27.20
N PRO A 106 6.48 5.07 -26.99
CA PRO A 106 6.69 6.00 -28.09
C PRO A 106 8.06 5.74 -28.74
N VAL A 107 8.09 5.69 -30.06
CA VAL A 107 9.27 5.36 -30.86
C VAL A 107 9.38 6.27 -32.08
N THR A 108 10.60 6.47 -32.60
CA THR A 108 10.84 7.08 -33.90
C THR A 108 11.14 5.99 -34.92
N ILE A 109 10.52 6.07 -36.10
CA ILE A 109 10.80 5.14 -37.19
C ILE A 109 11.85 5.74 -38.10
N THR A 110 12.94 5.02 -38.34
CA THR A 110 14.01 5.34 -39.32
C THR A 110 14.10 4.22 -40.36
N ALA A 111 14.61 4.55 -41.56
CA ALA A 111 14.79 3.55 -42.63
C ALA A 111 15.81 2.50 -42.19
N GLY A 112 15.39 1.34 -41.75
CA GLY A 112 16.22 0.26 -41.19
C GLY A 112 15.70 -0.34 -39.89
N ASN A 113 14.85 0.36 -39.15
CA ASN A 113 14.30 -0.13 -37.87
C ASN A 113 12.99 -0.93 -37.98
N ASN A 114 12.39 -1.01 -39.15
CA ASN A 114 11.02 -1.53 -39.32
C ASN A 114 10.80 -3.00 -38.92
N PRO A 115 11.73 -3.95 -39.19
CA PRO A 115 11.47 -5.35 -38.82
C PRO A 115 11.77 -5.67 -37.35
N THR A 116 12.64 -4.91 -36.71
CA THR A 116 13.12 -5.17 -35.34
C THR A 116 12.32 -4.44 -34.27
N ILE A 117 11.57 -3.38 -34.65
CA ILE A 117 10.89 -2.50 -33.70
C ILE A 117 9.81 -3.20 -32.86
N PHE A 118 9.25 -4.29 -33.36
CA PHE A 118 8.29 -5.09 -32.61
C PHE A 118 8.90 -5.97 -31.52
N LYS A 119 10.21 -6.26 -31.61
CA LYS A 119 10.95 -7.14 -30.70
C LYS A 119 11.98 -6.39 -29.86
N ASP A 120 12.65 -5.41 -30.47
CA ASP A 120 13.70 -4.60 -29.84
C ASP A 120 13.30 -3.11 -29.89
N PHE A 121 12.42 -2.70 -29.02
CA PHE A 121 11.90 -1.32 -28.94
C PHE A 121 12.34 -0.58 -27.68
N TYR A 122 13.03 -1.22 -26.76
CA TYR A 122 13.44 -0.63 -25.50
C TYR A 122 14.40 0.54 -25.66
N SER A 123 14.38 1.47 -24.70
CA SER A 123 15.26 2.63 -24.72
C SER A 123 15.96 2.81 -23.38
N LYS A 124 17.24 3.07 -23.44
CA LYS A 124 17.95 3.56 -22.26
C LYS A 124 17.45 4.94 -21.85
N PHE A 125 17.61 5.27 -20.58
CA PHE A 125 17.34 6.57 -19.97
C PHE A 125 18.35 6.86 -18.86
N SER A 126 18.32 8.09 -18.35
CA SER A 126 19.12 8.50 -17.21
C SER A 126 18.25 9.12 -16.14
N HIS A 127 18.42 8.73 -14.89
CA HIS A 127 17.74 9.33 -13.74
C HIS A 127 18.01 10.84 -13.61
N GLN A 128 19.11 11.37 -14.18
CA GLN A 128 19.38 12.81 -14.23
C GLN A 128 18.38 13.58 -15.11
N ASN A 129 17.73 12.91 -16.06
CA ASN A 129 16.73 13.46 -16.98
C ASN A 129 15.30 13.07 -16.61
N GLU A 130 15.12 12.52 -15.42
CA GLU A 130 13.85 12.05 -14.90
C GLU A 130 13.27 13.07 -13.91
N ILE A 131 11.96 13.29 -13.97
CA ILE A 131 11.23 14.13 -13.02
C ILE A 131 10.05 13.32 -12.51
N ILE A 132 10.01 13.10 -11.20
CA ILE A 132 8.97 12.29 -10.55
C ILE A 132 8.36 13.06 -9.39
N THR A 133 7.05 13.19 -9.43
CA THR A 133 6.24 13.70 -8.30
C THR A 133 4.92 12.94 -8.26
N PRO A 134 4.21 12.89 -7.12
CA PRO A 134 2.86 12.36 -7.11
C PRO A 134 1.97 12.97 -8.20
N GLY A 135 1.44 12.12 -9.07
CA GLY A 135 0.60 12.52 -10.19
C GLY A 135 1.33 12.92 -11.49
N TYR A 136 2.66 12.81 -11.53
CA TYR A 136 3.43 13.14 -12.72
C TYR A 136 4.76 12.39 -12.79
N HIS A 137 5.08 11.89 -14.00
CA HIS A 137 6.37 11.30 -14.32
C HIS A 137 6.85 11.79 -15.69
N SER A 138 8.10 12.18 -15.78
CA SER A 138 8.75 12.55 -17.06
C SER A 138 10.09 11.86 -17.19
N VAL A 139 10.33 11.24 -18.35
CA VAL A 139 11.58 10.57 -18.70
C VAL A 139 11.98 10.86 -20.13
N LYS A 140 13.30 10.96 -20.40
CA LYS A 140 13.83 11.08 -21.75
C LYS A 140 14.29 9.71 -22.24
N LEU A 141 13.74 9.26 -23.36
CA LEU A 141 14.11 8.02 -24.04
C LEU A 141 15.30 8.30 -24.97
N ASP A 142 16.48 7.82 -24.59
CA ASP A 142 17.73 8.20 -25.28
C ASP A 142 17.82 7.67 -26.70
N ARG A 143 17.37 6.42 -26.94
CA ARG A 143 17.36 5.81 -28.27
C ARG A 143 16.53 6.61 -29.29
N TYR A 144 15.43 7.14 -28.87
CA TYR A 144 14.45 7.81 -29.73
C TYR A 144 14.48 9.33 -29.62
N GLN A 145 15.25 9.87 -28.68
CA GLN A 145 15.30 11.30 -28.33
C GLN A 145 13.90 11.87 -28.04
N ILE A 146 13.02 11.06 -27.45
CA ILE A 146 11.66 11.43 -27.09
C ILE A 146 11.62 11.77 -25.61
N ARG A 147 10.96 12.88 -25.27
CA ARG A 147 10.52 13.12 -23.90
C ARG A 147 9.12 12.55 -23.74
N ALA A 148 8.98 11.57 -22.85
CA ALA A 148 7.69 11.04 -22.43
C ALA A 148 7.30 11.68 -21.09
N GLU A 149 6.07 12.18 -21.02
CA GLU A 149 5.48 12.80 -19.85
C GLU A 149 4.13 12.11 -19.58
N LEU A 150 3.90 11.75 -18.34
CA LEU A 150 2.78 10.91 -17.89
C LEU A 150 2.03 11.62 -16.76
N THR A 151 0.72 11.58 -16.79
CA THR A 151 -0.19 11.91 -15.69
C THR A 151 -1.47 11.11 -15.84
N SER A 152 -2.40 11.19 -14.89
CA SER A 152 -3.66 10.46 -14.98
C SER A 152 -4.81 11.17 -14.28
N THR A 153 -6.02 10.73 -14.58
CA THR A 153 -7.18 10.79 -13.69
C THR A 153 -7.35 9.46 -12.98
N GLN A 154 -8.49 9.18 -12.36
CA GLN A 154 -8.72 7.91 -11.68
C GLN A 154 -8.72 6.71 -12.65
N ARG A 155 -9.26 6.89 -13.88
CA ARG A 155 -9.48 5.81 -14.85
C ARG A 155 -8.88 6.08 -16.23
N VAL A 156 -8.17 7.23 -16.41
CA VAL A 156 -7.61 7.63 -17.69
C VAL A 156 -6.15 8.01 -17.55
N GLY A 157 -5.27 7.31 -18.26
CA GLY A 157 -3.88 7.72 -18.45
C GLY A 157 -3.80 8.87 -19.48
N PHE A 158 -2.98 9.85 -19.20
CA PHE A 158 -2.77 10.98 -20.11
C PHE A 158 -1.28 11.13 -20.41
N HIS A 159 -0.92 10.94 -21.67
CA HIS A 159 0.45 10.97 -22.17
C HIS A 159 0.69 12.21 -22.99
N ARG A 160 1.90 12.76 -22.84
CA ARG A 160 2.46 13.78 -23.73
C ARG A 160 3.83 13.31 -24.22
N TYR A 161 3.95 13.01 -25.52
CA TYR A 161 5.19 12.60 -26.14
C TYR A 161 5.73 13.73 -27.01
N THR A 162 6.92 14.23 -26.70
CA THR A 162 7.60 15.24 -27.53
C THR A 162 8.69 14.56 -28.36
N PHE A 163 8.46 14.55 -29.67
CA PHE A 163 9.32 13.90 -30.66
C PHE A 163 10.32 14.85 -31.30
N PRO A 164 11.44 14.36 -31.85
CA PRO A 164 12.29 15.14 -32.71
C PRO A 164 11.52 15.66 -33.96
N ILE A 165 11.80 16.92 -34.35
CA ILE A 165 11.02 17.69 -35.34
C ILE A 165 10.79 16.94 -36.68
N LYS A 166 11.80 16.22 -37.19
CA LYS A 166 11.74 15.56 -38.50
C LYS A 166 11.48 14.03 -38.42
N ALA A 167 11.30 13.51 -37.24
CA ALA A 167 11.13 12.08 -37.06
C ALA A 167 9.74 11.59 -37.50
N GLN A 168 9.68 10.39 -38.05
CA GLN A 168 8.39 9.68 -38.19
C GLN A 168 7.96 9.22 -36.78
N LYS A 169 6.86 9.77 -36.29
CA LYS A 169 6.32 9.52 -34.97
C LYS A 169 5.51 8.25 -34.96
N ALA A 170 5.72 7.42 -33.96
CA ALA A 170 4.90 6.25 -33.74
C ALA A 170 4.81 5.92 -32.24
N VAL A 171 3.81 5.13 -31.90
CA VAL A 171 3.63 4.49 -30.60
C VAL A 171 3.44 3.01 -30.83
N LEU A 172 4.25 2.19 -30.18
CA LEU A 172 4.11 0.76 -30.13
C LEU A 172 3.17 0.41 -28.99
N PHE A 173 2.17 -0.38 -29.26
CA PHE A 173 1.27 -1.02 -28.31
C PHE A 173 1.74 -2.45 -28.07
N ASN A 174 2.33 -2.68 -26.90
CA ASN A 174 2.78 -3.98 -26.47
C ASN A 174 1.66 -4.64 -25.64
N LEU A 175 0.73 -5.32 -26.33
CA LEU A 175 -0.48 -5.86 -25.72
C LEU A 175 -0.38 -7.33 -25.33
N ASN A 176 0.74 -7.99 -25.64
CA ASN A 176 1.05 -9.36 -25.27
C ASN A 176 2.38 -9.39 -24.54
N THR A 177 2.41 -8.79 -23.34
CA THR A 177 3.61 -8.67 -22.53
C THR A 177 3.46 -9.41 -21.21
N ILE A 178 4.58 -9.60 -20.55
CA ILE A 178 4.64 -10.03 -19.14
C ILE A 178 5.03 -8.85 -18.28
N LEU A 179 4.46 -8.77 -17.09
CA LEU A 179 4.88 -7.85 -16.05
C LEU A 179 4.80 -8.56 -14.70
N GLY A 180 5.97 -9.02 -14.22
CA GLY A 180 6.05 -9.90 -13.07
C GLY A 180 5.26 -11.21 -13.31
N PRO A 181 4.38 -11.64 -12.38
CA PRO A 181 3.58 -12.85 -12.51
C PRO A 181 2.39 -12.71 -13.44
N CYS A 182 2.20 -11.54 -14.06
CA CYS A 182 1.02 -11.23 -14.87
C CYS A 182 1.37 -11.26 -16.35
N GLU A 183 0.82 -12.23 -17.07
CA GLU A 183 0.92 -12.36 -18.51
C GLU A 183 -0.31 -11.75 -19.20
N ASN A 184 -0.07 -10.95 -20.24
CA ASN A 184 -1.11 -10.38 -21.10
C ASN A 184 -1.13 -11.13 -22.42
N THR A 185 -2.32 -11.52 -22.85
CA THR A 185 -2.56 -12.29 -24.10
C THR A 185 -3.74 -11.73 -24.88
N ASN A 186 -3.93 -12.22 -26.08
CA ASN A 186 -5.07 -11.88 -26.93
C ASN A 186 -5.25 -10.38 -27.15
N GLY A 187 -4.16 -9.64 -27.23
CA GLY A 187 -4.19 -8.20 -27.49
C GLY A 187 -4.84 -7.89 -28.83
N LYS A 188 -5.77 -6.92 -28.84
CA LYS A 188 -6.48 -6.43 -30.03
C LYS A 188 -6.44 -4.92 -30.03
N LEU A 189 -6.22 -4.34 -31.22
CA LEU A 189 -6.26 -2.90 -31.45
C LEU A 189 -6.94 -2.59 -32.75
N GLU A 190 -7.95 -1.72 -32.73
CA GLU A 190 -8.76 -1.34 -33.91
C GLU A 190 -8.76 0.18 -34.04
N LYS A 191 -8.71 0.65 -35.30
CA LYS A 191 -8.88 2.06 -35.64
C LYS A 191 -10.37 2.37 -35.83
N ASN A 192 -10.90 3.23 -34.96
CA ASN A 192 -12.31 3.65 -35.08
C ASN A 192 -12.46 4.83 -36.05
N ASN A 193 -11.49 5.78 -36.01
CA ASN A 193 -11.38 6.91 -36.95
C ASN A 193 -9.93 7.46 -36.88
N ASP A 194 -9.66 8.61 -37.51
CA ASP A 194 -8.31 9.17 -37.57
C ASP A 194 -7.77 9.65 -36.22
N TYR A 195 -8.60 9.78 -35.19
CA TYR A 195 -8.22 10.27 -33.88
C TYR A 195 -8.52 9.28 -32.75
N GLU A 196 -9.10 8.12 -33.07
CA GLU A 196 -9.56 7.19 -32.03
C GLU A 196 -9.21 5.74 -32.35
N LEU A 197 -8.77 5.06 -31.30
CA LEU A 197 -8.53 3.62 -31.25
C LEU A 197 -9.36 2.99 -30.14
N SER A 198 -9.64 1.72 -30.27
CA SER A 198 -10.15 0.88 -29.19
C SER A 198 -9.47 -0.47 -29.22
N GLY A 199 -9.50 -1.16 -28.08
CA GLY A 199 -8.88 -2.46 -28.00
C GLY A 199 -9.16 -3.17 -26.69
N SER A 200 -8.55 -4.33 -26.57
CA SER A 200 -8.61 -5.15 -25.37
C SER A 200 -7.40 -6.07 -25.29
N LEU A 201 -7.15 -6.57 -24.09
CA LEU A 201 -6.22 -7.66 -23.83
C LEU A 201 -6.79 -8.53 -22.70
N VAL A 202 -6.28 -9.74 -22.57
CA VAL A 202 -6.67 -10.66 -21.51
C VAL A 202 -5.51 -10.81 -20.55
N LEU A 203 -5.77 -10.54 -19.27
CA LEU A 203 -4.90 -10.95 -18.17
C LEU A 203 -5.06 -12.44 -17.98
N SER A 204 -4.02 -13.21 -18.30
CA SER A 204 -4.00 -14.67 -18.12
C SER A 204 -4.11 -15.02 -16.64
N THR A 205 -4.55 -16.23 -16.35
CA THR A 205 -4.56 -16.77 -14.98
C THR A 205 -3.15 -16.87 -14.44
N ASN A 206 -2.99 -16.69 -13.14
CA ASN A 206 -1.77 -17.03 -12.42
C ASN A 206 -2.13 -17.83 -11.15
N PHE A 207 -1.14 -18.25 -10.39
CA PHE A 207 -1.41 -19.13 -9.25
C PHE A 207 -2.22 -18.47 -8.12
N ARG A 208 -2.22 -17.13 -8.02
CA ARG A 208 -3.05 -16.37 -7.06
C ARG A 208 -4.37 -15.92 -7.64
N ARG A 209 -4.43 -15.63 -8.94
CA ARG A 209 -5.64 -15.22 -9.63
C ARG A 209 -6.03 -16.27 -10.68
N PRO A 210 -6.92 -17.23 -10.32
CA PRO A 210 -7.20 -18.40 -11.15
C PRO A 210 -8.13 -18.13 -12.34
N LYS A 211 -8.73 -16.95 -12.42
CA LYS A 211 -9.66 -16.59 -13.50
C LYS A 211 -9.06 -15.49 -14.35
N PRO A 212 -9.21 -15.57 -15.68
CA PRO A 212 -8.79 -14.50 -16.57
C PRO A 212 -9.66 -13.26 -16.38
N LEU A 213 -9.12 -12.11 -16.78
CA LEU A 213 -9.86 -10.84 -16.79
C LEU A 213 -9.53 -10.09 -18.07
N THR A 214 -10.53 -9.53 -18.74
CA THR A 214 -10.30 -8.67 -19.91
C THR A 214 -10.13 -7.22 -19.46
N VAL A 215 -9.08 -6.58 -19.95
CA VAL A 215 -8.91 -5.12 -19.88
C VAL A 215 -9.32 -4.55 -21.22
N PHE A 216 -10.33 -3.71 -21.23
CA PHE A 216 -10.77 -2.93 -22.38
C PHE A 216 -10.15 -1.54 -22.30
N PHE A 217 -9.87 -0.94 -23.47
CA PHE A 217 -9.37 0.42 -23.49
C PHE A 217 -9.91 1.19 -24.70
N LYS A 218 -10.07 2.49 -24.50
CA LYS A 218 -10.39 3.49 -25.53
C LYS A 218 -9.29 4.53 -25.53
N ILE A 219 -8.83 4.92 -26.71
CA ILE A 219 -7.77 5.89 -26.89
C ILE A 219 -8.25 7.03 -27.76
N LYS A 220 -7.93 8.26 -27.32
CA LYS A 220 -8.12 9.47 -28.13
C LYS A 220 -6.78 10.17 -28.29
N THR A 221 -6.51 10.67 -29.50
CA THR A 221 -5.26 11.37 -29.84
C THR A 221 -5.55 12.78 -30.37
N ASN A 222 -4.64 13.72 -30.14
CA ASN A 222 -4.75 15.06 -30.67
C ASN A 222 -4.14 15.21 -32.08
N GLU A 223 -3.46 14.18 -32.58
CA GLU A 223 -2.86 14.12 -33.92
C GLU A 223 -3.45 12.96 -34.70
N PRO A 224 -3.65 13.14 -36.03
CA PRO A 224 -4.22 12.10 -36.88
C PRO A 224 -3.34 10.86 -36.95
N ILE A 225 -3.99 9.70 -36.83
CA ILE A 225 -3.40 8.38 -37.01
C ILE A 225 -3.31 8.11 -38.51
N THR A 226 -2.09 7.95 -39.03
CA THR A 226 -1.85 7.73 -40.45
C THR A 226 -1.84 6.25 -40.84
N SER A 227 -1.37 5.36 -39.98
CA SER A 227 -1.42 3.90 -40.21
C SER A 227 -1.36 3.12 -38.90
N ILE A 228 -1.84 1.87 -38.98
CA ILE A 228 -1.63 0.84 -37.97
C ILE A 228 -1.00 -0.36 -38.67
N LYS A 229 0.05 -0.89 -38.10
CA LYS A 229 0.69 -2.14 -38.52
C LYS A 229 0.73 -3.11 -37.38
N SER A 230 0.36 -4.33 -37.57
CA SER A 230 0.50 -5.45 -36.65
C SER A 230 1.74 -6.29 -36.99
N ASP A 231 2.26 -6.99 -36.02
CA ASP A 231 3.24 -8.03 -36.20
C ASP A 231 2.64 -9.37 -35.77
N ASP A 232 2.50 -10.30 -36.72
CA ASP A 232 1.83 -11.58 -36.49
C ASP A 232 2.58 -12.48 -35.48
N LEU A 233 3.89 -12.25 -35.27
CA LEU A 233 4.70 -13.05 -34.35
C LEU A 233 4.56 -12.58 -32.90
N THR A 234 4.46 -11.27 -32.67
CA THR A 234 4.35 -10.68 -31.32
C THR A 234 2.94 -10.26 -30.99
N ASN A 235 2.07 -10.15 -32.02
CA ASN A 235 0.73 -9.59 -31.92
C ASN A 235 0.71 -8.18 -31.30
N ASN A 236 1.79 -7.41 -31.52
CA ASN A 236 1.94 -6.01 -31.15
C ASN A 236 1.56 -5.09 -32.29
N TYR A 237 1.21 -3.87 -31.98
CA TYR A 237 0.72 -2.91 -32.96
C TYR A 237 1.59 -1.63 -32.96
N LEU A 238 1.96 -1.17 -34.15
CA LEU A 238 2.66 0.07 -34.36
C LEU A 238 1.73 1.10 -34.98
N VAL A 239 1.42 2.15 -34.25
CA VAL A 239 0.53 3.24 -34.67
C VAL A 239 1.39 4.44 -35.06
N THR A 240 1.23 4.94 -36.29
CA THR A 240 1.98 6.10 -36.80
C THR A 240 1.12 7.35 -36.85
N PHE A 241 1.75 8.52 -36.69
CA PHE A 241 1.09 9.82 -36.65
C PHE A 241 1.64 10.76 -37.73
N ASN A 242 0.90 11.81 -38.04
CA ASN A 242 1.35 12.86 -38.93
C ASN A 242 2.60 13.56 -38.38
N LYS A 243 3.44 14.12 -39.27
CA LYS A 243 4.71 14.78 -38.91
C LYS A 243 4.56 16.24 -38.52
N THR A 244 3.36 16.82 -38.59
CA THR A 244 3.13 18.28 -38.54
C THR A 244 3.47 18.92 -37.19
N LYS A 245 3.19 18.27 -36.06
CA LYS A 245 3.49 18.81 -34.73
C LYS A 245 4.53 17.97 -34.03
N GLU A 246 5.30 18.58 -33.13
CA GLU A 246 6.30 17.87 -32.33
C GLU A 246 5.67 16.96 -31.26
N GLN A 247 4.52 17.35 -30.75
CA GLN A 247 3.88 16.67 -29.64
C GLN A 247 2.70 15.82 -30.09
N VAL A 248 2.61 14.61 -29.52
CA VAL A 248 1.42 13.76 -29.57
C VAL A 248 0.89 13.64 -28.13
N LEU A 249 -0.37 14.02 -27.95
CA LEU A 249 -1.13 13.81 -26.74
C LEU A 249 -2.05 12.60 -26.91
N MET A 250 -2.09 11.73 -25.91
CA MET A 250 -2.93 10.53 -25.91
C MET A 250 -3.65 10.38 -24.59
N LYS A 251 -4.97 10.24 -24.63
CA LYS A 251 -5.81 9.83 -23.51
C LYS A 251 -6.09 8.35 -23.65
N VAL A 252 -5.85 7.57 -22.62
CA VAL A 252 -6.07 6.13 -22.58
C VAL A 252 -7.01 5.82 -21.42
N GLY A 253 -8.30 5.72 -21.71
CA GLY A 253 -9.29 5.22 -20.75
C GLY A 253 -9.25 3.71 -20.70
N ILE A 254 -9.24 3.15 -19.49
CA ILE A 254 -9.33 1.70 -19.28
C ILE A 254 -10.61 1.34 -18.55
N SER A 255 -11.07 0.10 -18.75
CA SER A 255 -12.22 -0.50 -18.08
C SER A 255 -12.03 -2.01 -18.00
N TYR A 256 -12.56 -2.63 -16.96
CA TYR A 256 -12.63 -4.10 -16.86
C TYR A 256 -13.99 -4.65 -17.30
N THR A 257 -14.85 -3.81 -17.88
CA THR A 257 -16.22 -4.15 -18.24
C THR A 257 -16.49 -4.06 -19.74
N SER A 258 -16.16 -2.93 -20.39
CA SER A 258 -16.34 -2.75 -21.84
C SER A 258 -15.54 -1.58 -22.42
N ILE A 259 -15.43 -1.54 -23.78
CA ILE A 259 -14.87 -0.39 -24.51
C ILE A 259 -15.74 0.87 -24.33
N GLU A 260 -17.05 0.71 -24.26
CA GLU A 260 -18.00 1.81 -24.03
C GLU A 260 -17.73 2.45 -22.67
N ASN A 261 -17.52 1.66 -21.63
CA ASN A 261 -17.21 2.16 -20.29
C ASN A 261 -15.81 2.80 -20.23
N ALA A 262 -14.83 2.28 -20.95
CA ALA A 262 -13.54 2.95 -21.11
C ALA A 262 -13.69 4.35 -21.77
N ASN A 263 -14.62 4.50 -22.73
CA ASN A 263 -14.95 5.81 -23.30
C ASN A 263 -15.70 6.71 -22.31
N ILE A 264 -16.67 6.18 -21.55
CA ILE A 264 -17.39 6.91 -20.51
C ILE A 264 -16.40 7.47 -19.47
N ASN A 265 -15.39 6.69 -19.09
CA ASN A 265 -14.33 7.12 -18.17
C ASN A 265 -13.57 8.33 -18.73
N ILE A 266 -13.22 8.34 -20.04
CA ILE A 266 -12.57 9.51 -20.67
C ILE A 266 -13.48 10.73 -20.66
N GLU A 267 -14.74 10.59 -21.11
CA GLU A 267 -15.67 11.71 -21.21
C GLU A 267 -15.97 12.32 -19.84
N THR A 268 -16.07 11.48 -18.82
CA THR A 268 -16.39 11.91 -17.46
C THR A 268 -15.21 12.61 -16.78
N GLU A 269 -14.00 12.04 -16.91
CA GLU A 269 -12.87 12.46 -16.09
C GLU A 269 -11.89 13.38 -16.81
N LEU A 270 -11.77 13.26 -18.14
CA LEU A 270 -10.78 14.00 -18.93
C LEU A 270 -11.38 14.56 -20.26
N PRO A 271 -12.40 15.42 -20.21
CA PRO A 271 -13.03 15.95 -21.42
C PRO A 271 -12.12 16.94 -22.17
N HIS A 272 -11.10 17.52 -21.55
CA HIS A 272 -10.20 18.52 -22.12
C HIS A 272 -8.83 17.95 -22.52
N TRP A 273 -8.07 18.69 -23.33
CA TRP A 273 -6.70 18.34 -23.77
C TRP A 273 -5.58 19.10 -23.04
N ASP A 274 -5.89 19.77 -21.94
CA ASP A 274 -4.90 20.49 -21.13
C ASP A 274 -4.16 19.53 -20.20
N PHE A 275 -2.99 19.07 -20.66
CA PHE A 275 -2.10 18.17 -19.92
C PHE A 275 -1.61 18.80 -18.61
N ASN A 276 -1.22 20.08 -18.65
CA ASN A 276 -0.68 20.76 -17.48
C ASN A 276 -1.74 20.94 -16.39
N LYS A 277 -2.98 21.23 -16.78
CA LYS A 277 -4.11 21.28 -15.86
C LYS A 277 -4.30 19.94 -15.16
N THR A 278 -4.23 18.81 -15.87
CA THR A 278 -4.37 17.47 -15.29
C THR A 278 -3.26 17.18 -14.27
N VAL A 279 -2.02 17.60 -14.57
CA VAL A 279 -0.89 17.49 -13.61
C VAL A 279 -1.16 18.34 -12.36
N ASP A 280 -1.57 19.60 -12.54
CA ASP A 280 -1.83 20.51 -11.42
C ASP A 280 -3.01 20.00 -10.56
N ASP A 281 -4.08 19.49 -11.16
CA ASP A 281 -5.22 18.90 -10.47
C ASP A 281 -4.79 17.66 -9.64
N SER A 282 -3.95 16.79 -10.20
CA SER A 282 -3.42 15.63 -9.48
C SER A 282 -2.56 16.04 -8.28
N ARG A 283 -1.63 16.98 -8.48
CA ARG A 283 -0.77 17.47 -7.39
C ARG A 283 -1.58 18.14 -6.28
N LYS A 284 -2.64 18.86 -6.64
CA LYS A 284 -3.55 19.47 -5.67
C LYS A 284 -4.34 18.41 -4.88
N GLU A 285 -4.84 17.38 -5.53
CA GLU A 285 -5.55 16.28 -4.87
C GLU A 285 -4.65 15.56 -3.86
N TRP A 286 -3.44 15.19 -4.27
CA TRP A 286 -2.44 14.62 -3.36
C TRP A 286 -2.12 15.56 -2.19
N SER A 287 -1.89 16.84 -2.47
CA SER A 287 -1.58 17.83 -1.42
C SER A 287 -2.71 18.02 -0.44
N ASN A 288 -3.96 17.94 -0.88
CA ASN A 288 -5.15 18.04 0.00
C ASN A 288 -5.25 16.84 0.95
N LEU A 289 -5.00 15.62 0.45
CA LEU A 289 -5.03 14.42 1.30
C LEU A 289 -3.86 14.38 2.28
N LEU A 290 -2.63 14.64 1.79
CA LEU A 290 -1.44 14.71 2.64
C LEU A 290 -1.54 15.81 3.70
N GLY A 291 -2.17 16.93 3.36
CA GLY A 291 -2.34 18.11 4.23
C GLY A 291 -3.33 17.92 5.38
N ARG A 292 -4.04 16.79 5.45
CA ARG A 292 -4.88 16.47 6.61
C ARG A 292 -4.06 16.20 7.89
N ILE A 293 -2.80 15.86 7.74
CA ILE A 293 -1.84 15.80 8.85
C ILE A 293 -0.74 16.83 8.59
N LYS A 294 -0.64 17.82 9.46
CA LYS A 294 0.40 18.86 9.43
C LYS A 294 1.38 18.62 10.56
N ILE A 295 2.67 18.65 10.25
CA ILE A 295 3.75 18.38 11.18
C ILE A 295 4.70 19.57 11.27
N GLU A 296 5.19 19.85 12.47
CA GLU A 296 6.19 20.88 12.76
C GLU A 296 7.31 20.27 13.63
N GLY A 297 8.55 20.61 13.36
CA GLY A 297 9.74 20.02 14.01
C GLY A 297 10.24 18.76 13.29
N GLY A 298 11.19 18.07 13.91
CA GLY A 298 11.96 17.02 13.24
C GLY A 298 12.91 17.55 12.17
N THR A 299 13.68 16.70 11.52
CA THR A 299 14.54 17.07 10.40
C THR A 299 13.73 17.17 9.08
N GLN A 300 14.30 17.81 8.08
CA GLN A 300 13.68 17.84 6.74
C GLN A 300 13.52 16.42 6.15
N THR A 301 14.46 15.52 6.45
CA THR A 301 14.39 14.11 6.06
C THR A 301 13.21 13.42 6.74
N ASP A 302 13.01 13.64 8.05
CA ASP A 302 11.87 13.07 8.79
C ASP A 302 10.54 13.53 8.22
N GLN A 303 10.42 14.84 7.90
CA GLN A 303 9.21 15.38 7.31
C GLN A 303 8.95 14.82 5.90
N ARG A 304 9.97 14.75 5.05
CA ARG A 304 9.85 14.15 3.72
C ARG A 304 9.50 12.67 3.79
N ARG A 305 10.16 11.93 4.67
CA ARG A 305 9.86 10.52 4.90
C ARG A 305 8.42 10.33 5.38
N PHE A 306 7.93 11.14 6.32
CA PHE A 306 6.57 11.10 6.82
C PHE A 306 5.54 11.27 5.69
N TYR A 307 5.69 12.28 4.84
CA TYR A 307 4.75 12.49 3.73
C TYR A 307 4.89 11.46 2.62
N THR A 308 6.05 10.83 2.47
CA THR A 308 6.24 9.70 1.54
C THR A 308 5.49 8.46 2.03
N ASP A 309 5.63 8.13 3.30
CA ASP A 309 4.89 7.02 3.93
C ASP A 309 3.36 7.25 3.90
N LEU A 310 2.93 8.49 4.15
CA LEU A 310 1.51 8.85 4.05
C LEU A 310 0.98 8.75 2.60
N TRP A 311 1.82 9.06 1.61
CA TRP A 311 1.49 8.85 0.19
C TRP A 311 1.34 7.36 -0.13
N HIS A 312 2.24 6.49 0.35
CA HIS A 312 2.12 5.04 0.22
C HIS A 312 0.82 4.53 0.83
N ALA A 313 0.45 5.00 2.01
CA ALA A 313 -0.79 4.62 2.71
C ALA A 313 -2.08 4.91 1.91
N LEU A 314 -2.02 5.80 0.91
CA LEU A 314 -3.15 6.24 0.08
C LEU A 314 -3.05 5.76 -1.38
N GLN A 315 -2.06 4.94 -1.72
CA GLN A 315 -1.83 4.54 -3.10
C GLN A 315 -1.90 3.03 -3.33
N GLY A 316 -1.66 2.23 -2.33
CA GLY A 316 -1.41 0.80 -2.51
C GLY A 316 -2.59 0.00 -3.06
N ARG A 317 -3.84 0.37 -2.79
CA ARG A 317 -5.05 -0.37 -3.13
C ARG A 317 -5.84 0.38 -4.20
N LYS A 318 -6.44 -0.33 -5.17
CA LYS A 318 -6.90 0.28 -6.43
C LYS A 318 -8.36 -0.02 -6.73
N MET A 319 -9.07 0.98 -7.28
CA MET A 319 -10.44 0.77 -7.74
C MET A 319 -10.50 -0.06 -9.02
N ILE A 320 -11.60 -0.81 -9.17
CA ILE A 320 -11.89 -1.61 -10.36
C ILE A 320 -13.26 -1.29 -10.98
N SER A 321 -13.98 -0.34 -10.43
CA SER A 321 -15.26 0.12 -10.96
C SER A 321 -15.09 1.29 -11.92
N ASP A 322 -15.89 1.33 -12.97
CA ASP A 322 -16.00 2.43 -13.93
C ASP A 322 -16.70 3.65 -13.33
N ALA A 323 -16.61 4.79 -14.00
CA ALA A 323 -17.20 6.05 -13.54
C ALA A 323 -18.73 5.99 -13.37
N ASN A 324 -19.40 5.12 -14.12
CA ASN A 324 -20.84 4.84 -14.00
C ASN A 324 -21.16 3.75 -12.97
N GLY A 325 -20.15 3.19 -12.29
CA GLY A 325 -20.33 2.15 -11.28
C GLY A 325 -20.39 0.72 -11.79
N ALA A 326 -20.18 0.47 -13.07
CA ALA A 326 -20.02 -0.89 -13.59
C ALA A 326 -18.69 -1.49 -13.07
N TYR A 327 -18.67 -2.79 -12.78
CA TYR A 327 -17.47 -3.47 -12.28
C TYR A 327 -17.42 -4.94 -12.73
N PRO A 328 -16.22 -5.57 -12.76
CA PRO A 328 -16.06 -6.99 -13.06
C PRO A 328 -16.42 -7.81 -11.81
N ASP A 329 -17.29 -8.79 -11.99
CA ASP A 329 -17.60 -9.79 -10.96
C ASP A 329 -17.14 -11.19 -11.43
N ASN A 330 -16.10 -11.68 -10.79
CA ASN A 330 -15.52 -13.02 -11.00
C ASN A 330 -15.77 -13.95 -9.79
N THR A 331 -16.63 -13.57 -8.85
CA THR A 331 -16.91 -14.38 -7.64
C THR A 331 -17.63 -15.69 -7.97
N GLY A 332 -18.51 -15.70 -8.98
CA GLY A 332 -19.24 -16.88 -9.44
C GLY A 332 -18.43 -17.77 -10.39
N GLU A 333 -19.00 -18.90 -10.83
CA GLU A 333 -18.36 -19.79 -11.82
C GLU A 333 -18.08 -19.09 -13.16
N LYS A 334 -18.99 -18.23 -13.58
CA LYS A 334 -18.87 -17.44 -14.82
C LYS A 334 -18.67 -15.98 -14.51
N PHE A 335 -17.91 -15.31 -15.36
CA PHE A 335 -17.78 -13.85 -15.32
C PHE A 335 -19.15 -13.18 -15.45
N ARG A 336 -19.38 -12.15 -14.64
CA ARG A 336 -20.58 -11.30 -14.70
C ARG A 336 -20.14 -9.84 -14.70
N LEU A 337 -21.02 -8.98 -15.18
CA LEU A 337 -20.88 -7.53 -15.00
C LEU A 337 -21.76 -7.12 -13.83
N GLY A 338 -21.15 -6.52 -12.83
CA GLY A 338 -21.84 -5.94 -11.69
C GLY A 338 -22.15 -4.45 -11.90
N GLN A 339 -23.13 -3.95 -11.16
CA GLN A 339 -23.47 -2.53 -11.09
C GLN A 339 -23.58 -2.10 -9.64
N LEU A 340 -22.74 -1.16 -9.24
CA LEU A 340 -22.82 -0.56 -7.91
C LEU A 340 -24.13 0.21 -7.73
N PRO A 341 -24.67 0.29 -6.50
CA PRO A 341 -25.83 1.10 -6.21
C PRO A 341 -25.53 2.58 -6.51
N LEU A 342 -26.50 3.24 -7.16
CA LEU A 342 -26.38 4.65 -7.54
C LEU A 342 -27.07 5.55 -6.53
N ASN A 343 -26.57 6.78 -6.39
CA ASN A 343 -27.21 7.85 -5.66
C ASN A 343 -28.28 8.54 -6.55
N ALA A 344 -28.97 9.56 -6.02
CA ALA A 344 -30.01 10.30 -6.75
C ALA A 344 -29.49 11.01 -8.01
N ASP A 345 -28.18 11.31 -8.07
CA ASP A 345 -27.54 11.96 -9.23
C ASP A 345 -27.04 10.94 -10.27
N GLY A 346 -27.33 9.66 -10.10
CA GLY A 346 -26.91 8.58 -11.00
C GLY A 346 -25.43 8.22 -10.89
N LYS A 347 -24.75 8.65 -9.83
CA LYS A 347 -23.33 8.28 -9.56
C LYS A 347 -23.26 7.11 -8.59
N PRO A 348 -22.23 6.25 -8.68
CA PRO A 348 -22.06 5.18 -7.71
C PRO A 348 -21.91 5.74 -6.30
N LYS A 349 -22.53 5.07 -5.32
CA LYS A 349 -22.47 5.46 -3.91
C LYS A 349 -21.08 5.28 -3.31
N PHE A 350 -20.30 4.34 -3.84
CA PHE A 350 -18.92 4.05 -3.46
C PHE A 350 -18.19 3.46 -4.67
N ASN A 351 -16.85 3.36 -4.60
CA ASN A 351 -16.05 2.66 -5.60
C ASN A 351 -15.81 1.21 -5.17
N HIS A 352 -15.59 0.32 -6.15
CA HIS A 352 -15.22 -1.07 -5.90
C HIS A 352 -13.71 -1.25 -6.03
N TYR A 353 -13.09 -2.03 -5.13
CA TYR A 353 -11.65 -2.07 -4.97
C TYR A 353 -11.07 -3.48 -5.06
N ASN A 354 -9.89 -3.58 -5.67
CA ASN A 354 -8.93 -4.64 -5.43
C ASN A 354 -8.05 -4.29 -4.23
N SER A 355 -7.55 -5.30 -3.55
CA SER A 355 -6.53 -5.11 -2.53
C SER A 355 -5.77 -6.39 -2.27
N ASP A 356 -4.54 -6.26 -1.82
CA ASP A 356 -3.88 -7.33 -1.09
C ASP A 356 -4.59 -7.61 0.23
N ALA A 357 -4.18 -8.67 0.94
CA ALA A 357 -4.79 -9.06 2.19
C ALA A 357 -4.82 -7.90 3.22
N PHE A 358 -5.85 -7.91 4.06
CA PHE A 358 -5.91 -7.04 5.25
C PHE A 358 -5.10 -7.61 6.43
N TRP A 359 -4.20 -8.55 6.18
CA TRP A 359 -3.29 -9.12 7.16
C TRP A 359 -2.33 -8.05 7.71
N GLY A 360 -2.30 -7.85 9.02
CA GLY A 360 -1.56 -6.75 9.65
C GLY A 360 -2.25 -5.37 9.57
N ALA A 361 -3.37 -5.23 8.87
CA ALA A 361 -4.10 -3.97 8.73
C ALA A 361 -4.61 -3.40 10.05
N GLN A 362 -4.89 -4.26 11.03
CA GLN A 362 -5.37 -3.86 12.36
C GLN A 362 -4.43 -2.92 13.09
N TRP A 363 -3.13 -2.95 12.80
CA TRP A 363 -2.14 -2.08 13.43
C TRP A 363 -1.70 -0.90 12.55
N THR A 364 -2.20 -0.83 11.35
CA THR A 364 -1.74 0.08 10.31
C THR A 364 -2.89 0.89 9.72
N ILE A 365 -3.42 0.52 8.55
CA ILE A 365 -4.43 1.29 7.84
C ILE A 365 -5.74 1.45 8.63
N ASN A 366 -6.17 0.47 9.44
CA ASN A 366 -7.37 0.60 10.27
C ASN A 366 -7.29 1.81 11.21
N ASN A 367 -6.12 2.03 11.77
CA ASN A 367 -5.88 3.11 12.73
C ASN A 367 -5.75 4.45 12.02
N LEU A 368 -4.95 4.48 10.94
CA LEU A 368 -4.70 5.70 10.18
C LEU A 368 -5.93 6.18 9.41
N TRP A 369 -6.54 5.28 8.61
CA TRP A 369 -7.73 5.66 7.83
C TRP A 369 -8.91 5.96 8.73
N GLY A 370 -9.11 5.15 9.78
CA GLY A 370 -10.19 5.39 10.73
C GLY A 370 -10.08 6.71 11.51
N LEU A 371 -8.93 7.36 11.55
CA LEU A 371 -8.76 8.67 12.18
C LEU A 371 -8.78 9.82 11.16
N VAL A 372 -8.08 9.65 10.03
CA VAL A 372 -7.76 10.74 9.11
C VAL A 372 -8.56 10.68 7.81
N TYR A 373 -8.90 9.46 7.35
CA TYR A 373 -9.57 9.20 6.07
C TYR A 373 -10.80 8.31 6.21
N PRO A 374 -11.77 8.65 7.09
CA PRO A 374 -12.92 7.79 7.39
C PRO A 374 -13.78 7.49 6.16
N GLU A 375 -13.89 8.43 5.21
CA GLU A 375 -14.62 8.21 3.95
C GLU A 375 -14.00 7.10 3.08
N ILE A 376 -12.67 6.98 3.09
CA ILE A 376 -11.96 5.90 2.39
C ILE A 376 -12.24 4.56 3.07
N MET A 377 -12.16 4.53 4.40
CA MET A 377 -12.46 3.33 5.17
C MET A 377 -13.91 2.86 4.95
N GLU A 378 -14.87 3.79 4.93
CA GLU A 378 -16.29 3.52 4.64
C GLU A 378 -16.48 2.90 3.25
N GLU A 379 -15.89 3.49 2.20
CA GLU A 379 -15.96 2.95 0.83
C GLU A 379 -15.40 1.53 0.73
N PHE A 380 -14.27 1.26 1.37
CA PHE A 380 -13.68 -0.09 1.39
C PHE A 380 -14.58 -1.11 2.10
N VAL A 381 -15.25 -0.74 3.18
CA VAL A 381 -16.23 -1.63 3.85
C VAL A 381 -17.37 -1.99 2.90
N TYR A 382 -17.96 -1.01 2.21
CA TYR A 382 -19.05 -1.29 1.26
C TYR A 382 -18.57 -2.07 0.03
N SER A 383 -17.34 -1.86 -0.42
CA SER A 383 -16.72 -2.68 -1.47
C SER A 383 -16.56 -4.13 -1.06
N LEU A 384 -16.09 -4.39 0.17
CA LEU A 384 -15.98 -5.76 0.72
C LEU A 384 -17.36 -6.41 0.87
N MET A 385 -18.37 -5.66 1.28
CA MET A 385 -19.75 -6.13 1.34
C MET A 385 -20.34 -6.41 -0.05
N GLN A 386 -19.91 -5.67 -1.09
CA GLN A 386 -20.33 -5.98 -2.46
C GLN A 386 -19.83 -7.36 -2.91
N TYR A 387 -18.57 -7.70 -2.61
CA TYR A 387 -18.06 -9.06 -2.84
C TYR A 387 -18.90 -10.14 -2.11
N TYR A 388 -19.33 -9.86 -0.88
CA TYR A 388 -20.23 -10.77 -0.15
C TYR A 388 -21.58 -10.93 -0.86
N LYS A 389 -22.17 -9.84 -1.33
CA LYS A 389 -23.47 -9.87 -2.05
C LYS A 389 -23.37 -10.68 -3.35
N ASP A 390 -22.27 -10.58 -4.06
CA ASP A 390 -22.04 -11.25 -5.34
C ASP A 390 -21.62 -12.72 -5.18
N GLY A 391 -20.70 -13.00 -4.25
CA GLY A 391 -20.05 -14.31 -4.09
C GLY A 391 -20.37 -15.03 -2.78
N GLY A 392 -21.11 -14.38 -1.87
CA GLY A 392 -21.53 -14.96 -0.60
C GLY A 392 -20.43 -15.06 0.45
N MET A 393 -19.28 -14.38 0.27
CA MET A 393 -18.16 -14.37 1.20
C MET A 393 -17.44 -13.00 1.16
N ILE A 394 -17.08 -12.45 2.31
CA ILE A 394 -16.20 -11.29 2.37
C ILE A 394 -14.79 -11.75 2.04
N PRO A 395 -14.13 -11.20 1.01
CA PRO A 395 -12.81 -11.62 0.60
C PRO A 395 -11.73 -11.18 1.58
N ARG A 396 -10.61 -11.87 1.56
CA ARG A 396 -9.39 -11.52 2.29
C ARG A 396 -8.46 -10.62 1.48
N GLY A 397 -8.24 -10.97 0.20
CA GLY A 397 -7.38 -10.25 -0.74
C GLY A 397 -7.92 -10.34 -2.17
N PRO A 398 -8.89 -9.48 -2.55
CA PRO A 398 -9.53 -9.58 -3.86
C PRO A 398 -8.65 -9.06 -4.99
N SER A 399 -8.65 -9.78 -6.13
CA SER A 399 -8.04 -9.36 -7.39
C SER A 399 -8.88 -9.75 -8.59
N GLY A 400 -9.08 -8.81 -9.52
CA GLY A 400 -9.83 -9.05 -10.74
C GLY A 400 -11.28 -9.46 -10.50
N GLY A 401 -11.91 -8.96 -9.45
CA GLY A 401 -13.29 -9.26 -9.08
C GLY A 401 -13.48 -10.60 -8.35
N ASN A 402 -12.41 -11.23 -7.83
CA ASN A 402 -12.47 -12.48 -7.08
C ASN A 402 -11.46 -12.49 -5.93
N ASP A 403 -11.66 -13.34 -4.93
CA ASP A 403 -10.66 -13.53 -3.86
C ASP A 403 -9.45 -14.35 -4.37
N THR A 404 -8.27 -14.00 -3.92
CA THR A 404 -7.02 -14.75 -4.18
C THR A 404 -6.76 -15.83 -3.13
N TYR A 405 -7.47 -15.80 -2.01
CA TYR A 405 -7.22 -16.58 -0.79
C TYR A 405 -5.82 -16.40 -0.19
N VAL A 406 -5.13 -15.31 -0.55
CA VAL A 406 -3.82 -14.98 0.01
C VAL A 406 -3.88 -14.89 1.53
N MET A 407 -2.83 -15.32 2.22
CA MET A 407 -2.70 -15.33 3.67
C MET A 407 -3.75 -16.23 4.37
N THR A 408 -4.04 -15.95 5.65
CA THR A 408 -4.89 -16.78 6.50
C THR A 408 -5.95 -15.95 7.26
N GLY A 409 -6.92 -16.64 7.83
CA GLY A 409 -7.95 -16.08 8.69
C GLY A 409 -8.98 -15.22 7.96
N ALA A 410 -9.78 -14.50 8.74
CA ALA A 410 -10.77 -13.53 8.29
C ALA A 410 -10.26 -12.11 8.53
N SER A 411 -9.12 -11.75 7.92
CA SER A 411 -8.39 -10.50 8.21
C SER A 411 -9.15 -9.22 7.86
N ALA A 412 -10.20 -9.30 7.03
CA ALA A 412 -11.12 -8.18 6.80
C ALA A 412 -12.06 -7.89 8.01
N THR A 413 -12.25 -8.88 8.92
CA THR A 413 -13.13 -8.69 10.10
C THR A 413 -12.66 -7.55 11.00
N PRO A 414 -11.39 -7.45 11.42
CA PRO A 414 -10.92 -6.31 12.21
C PRO A 414 -11.07 -4.96 11.50
N PHE A 415 -10.91 -4.92 10.18
CA PHE A 415 -11.07 -3.70 9.40
C PHE A 415 -12.52 -3.18 9.47
N ILE A 416 -13.48 -4.05 9.20
CA ILE A 416 -14.91 -3.71 9.17
C ILE A 416 -15.40 -3.38 10.58
N VAL A 417 -15.07 -4.20 11.58
CA VAL A 417 -15.50 -3.96 12.97
C VAL A 417 -14.91 -2.65 13.51
N SER A 418 -13.64 -2.35 13.20
CA SER A 418 -13.02 -1.07 13.57
C SER A 418 -13.80 0.13 12.99
N ALA A 419 -14.23 0.06 11.73
CA ALA A 419 -15.03 1.11 11.10
C ALA A 419 -16.38 1.30 11.82
N ILE A 420 -17.03 0.22 12.25
CA ILE A 420 -18.30 0.25 12.98
C ILE A 420 -18.10 0.79 14.40
N GLN A 421 -17.08 0.36 15.13
CA GLN A 421 -16.80 0.82 16.49
C GLN A 421 -16.43 2.29 16.54
N LYS A 422 -15.71 2.78 15.53
CA LYS A 422 -15.38 4.20 15.36
C LYS A 422 -16.55 5.07 14.87
N GLY A 423 -17.72 4.46 14.61
CA GLY A 423 -18.89 5.19 14.14
C GLY A 423 -18.78 5.72 12.71
N ILE A 424 -17.89 5.13 11.90
CA ILE A 424 -17.71 5.46 10.49
C ILE A 424 -18.81 4.79 9.67
N VAL A 425 -19.03 3.49 9.86
CA VAL A 425 -20.12 2.72 9.25
C VAL A 425 -21.25 2.58 10.28
N LYS A 426 -22.45 2.99 9.89
CA LYS A 426 -23.64 3.04 10.78
C LYS A 426 -24.85 2.32 10.21
N GLU A 427 -24.84 2.04 8.91
CA GLU A 427 -25.95 1.38 8.20
C GLU A 427 -25.63 -0.08 7.94
N ASP A 428 -26.65 -0.88 7.68
CA ASP A 428 -26.57 -2.30 7.29
C ASP A 428 -25.83 -3.21 8.31
N LEU A 429 -25.79 -2.82 9.59
CA LEU A 429 -24.93 -3.50 10.58
C LEU A 429 -25.28 -4.97 10.77
N GLU A 430 -26.57 -5.34 10.70
CA GLU A 430 -27.00 -6.73 10.79
C GLU A 430 -26.58 -7.56 9.58
N GLU A 431 -26.71 -7.00 8.37
CA GLU A 431 -26.23 -7.67 7.14
C GLU A 431 -24.71 -7.89 7.20
N ILE A 432 -23.97 -6.85 7.63
CA ILE A 432 -22.52 -6.92 7.83
C ILE A 432 -22.16 -7.98 8.87
N TYR A 433 -22.88 -8.02 9.98
CA TYR A 433 -22.66 -9.02 11.03
C TYR A 433 -22.86 -10.46 10.52
N ILE A 434 -23.96 -10.71 9.79
CA ILE A 434 -24.25 -12.01 9.19
C ILE A 434 -23.13 -12.42 8.22
N ALA A 435 -22.67 -11.50 7.39
CA ALA A 435 -21.59 -11.74 6.43
C ALA A 435 -20.26 -12.08 7.14
N LEU A 436 -19.92 -11.32 8.17
CA LEU A 436 -18.72 -11.57 8.98
C LEU A 436 -18.83 -12.91 9.73
N LYS A 437 -19.96 -13.19 10.36
CA LYS A 437 -20.19 -14.46 11.06
C LYS A 437 -20.00 -15.66 10.12
N LYS A 438 -20.52 -15.57 8.90
CA LYS A 438 -20.32 -16.60 7.87
C LYS A 438 -18.84 -16.87 7.59
N ASN A 439 -18.01 -15.84 7.54
CA ASN A 439 -16.57 -16.00 7.32
C ASN A 439 -15.85 -16.78 8.43
N HIS A 440 -16.40 -16.79 9.65
CA HIS A 440 -15.87 -17.47 10.84
C HIS A 440 -16.43 -18.88 11.07
N MET A 441 -17.32 -19.33 10.19
CA MET A 441 -18.03 -20.61 10.31
C MET A 441 -17.70 -21.50 9.10
N PRO A 442 -18.03 -22.82 9.13
CA PRO A 442 -17.85 -23.72 8.01
C PRO A 442 -18.43 -23.17 6.70
N GLY A 443 -17.68 -23.27 5.62
CA GLY A 443 -17.97 -22.66 4.31
C GLY A 443 -17.53 -21.20 4.18
N GLY A 444 -16.92 -20.59 5.21
CA GLY A 444 -16.38 -19.25 5.19
C GLY A 444 -14.90 -19.17 4.85
N ILE A 445 -14.35 -17.95 4.88
CA ILE A 445 -12.97 -17.69 4.48
C ILE A 445 -11.94 -18.37 5.40
N MET A 446 -12.26 -18.62 6.68
CA MET A 446 -11.36 -19.31 7.61
C MET A 446 -11.06 -20.78 7.24
N GLU A 447 -11.87 -21.40 6.39
CA GLU A 447 -11.53 -22.72 5.84
C GLU A 447 -10.45 -22.68 4.76
N LYS A 448 -10.10 -21.50 4.29
CA LYS A 448 -9.18 -21.30 3.19
C LYS A 448 -7.93 -20.59 3.69
N ALA A 449 -6.76 -21.05 3.28
CA ALA A 449 -5.49 -20.44 3.64
C ALA A 449 -4.49 -20.54 2.49
N GLY A 450 -3.53 -19.62 2.45
CA GLY A 450 -2.54 -19.55 1.41
C GLY A 450 -3.12 -19.12 0.06
N TYR A 451 -2.39 -19.35 -0.99
CA TYR A 451 -2.73 -18.90 -2.35
C TYR A 451 -3.57 -19.89 -3.14
N GLU A 452 -4.44 -20.68 -2.49
CA GLU A 452 -4.90 -21.90 -3.12
C GLU A 452 -6.33 -21.91 -3.55
N HIS A 453 -6.49 -21.70 -4.81
CA HIS A 453 -7.69 -22.06 -5.52
C HIS A 453 -7.82 -23.56 -5.82
N LYS A 454 -6.76 -24.34 -5.62
CA LYS A 454 -6.74 -25.78 -5.94
C LYS A 454 -7.29 -26.64 -4.82
N THR A 455 -7.39 -26.13 -3.59
CA THR A 455 -7.90 -26.85 -2.45
C THR A 455 -8.95 -26.03 -1.69
N ASN A 456 -9.96 -26.72 -1.16
CA ASN A 456 -10.93 -26.15 -0.23
C ASN A 456 -10.53 -26.38 1.24
N ILE A 457 -9.33 -26.90 1.47
CA ILE A 457 -8.78 -27.29 2.74
C ILE A 457 -7.53 -26.45 2.94
N GLY A 458 -7.21 -26.05 4.12
CA GLY A 458 -5.99 -25.26 4.36
C GLY A 458 -6.10 -24.36 5.56
N GLY A 459 -7.32 -23.88 5.85
CA GLY A 459 -7.56 -23.05 7.03
C GLY A 459 -7.61 -23.82 8.34
N GLY A 460 -7.76 -25.15 8.32
CA GLY A 460 -7.82 -25.97 9.52
C GLY A 460 -8.98 -25.65 10.46
N LEU A 461 -10.02 -24.94 9.97
CA LEU A 461 -11.15 -24.47 10.79
C LEU A 461 -11.87 -25.62 11.50
N LYS A 462 -12.02 -26.77 10.86
CA LYS A 462 -12.59 -27.99 11.47
C LYS A 462 -11.90 -28.32 12.81
N TYR A 463 -10.58 -28.39 12.80
CA TYR A 463 -9.80 -28.70 14.00
C TYR A 463 -9.85 -27.57 15.03
N TYR A 464 -9.85 -26.33 14.57
CA TYR A 464 -9.99 -25.19 15.47
C TYR A 464 -11.33 -25.22 16.22
N LEU A 465 -12.42 -25.60 15.56
CA LEU A 465 -13.74 -25.77 16.21
C LEU A 465 -13.81 -26.97 17.15
N GLU A 466 -13.22 -28.10 16.77
CA GLU A 466 -13.29 -29.36 17.53
C GLU A 466 -12.28 -29.40 18.69
N LYS A 467 -11.06 -28.91 18.48
CA LYS A 467 -9.92 -29.07 19.41
C LYS A 467 -9.49 -27.74 20.06
N GLY A 468 -9.97 -26.63 19.59
CA GLY A 468 -9.54 -25.31 20.04
C GLY A 468 -8.16 -24.88 19.52
N TYR A 469 -7.62 -25.55 18.51
CA TYR A 469 -6.39 -25.15 17.81
C TYR A 469 -6.31 -25.79 16.42
N VAL A 470 -5.53 -25.19 15.55
CA VAL A 470 -5.17 -25.75 14.24
C VAL A 470 -3.92 -26.60 14.40
N PRO A 471 -3.92 -27.91 14.05
CA PRO A 471 -2.74 -28.76 14.18
C PRO A 471 -1.67 -28.44 13.14
N TYR A 472 -0.42 -28.78 13.47
CA TYR A 472 0.74 -28.68 12.58
C TYR A 472 1.55 -29.98 12.63
N PRO A 473 1.76 -30.66 11.50
CA PRO A 473 1.14 -30.40 10.20
C PRO A 473 -0.36 -30.71 10.20
N LEU A 474 -1.08 -30.22 9.18
CA LEU A 474 -2.46 -30.62 8.92
C LEU A 474 -2.49 -32.08 8.45
N PRO A 475 -3.42 -32.94 8.98
CA PRO A 475 -3.48 -34.35 8.59
C PRO A 475 -3.77 -34.60 7.12
N GLU A 476 -4.51 -33.69 6.47
CA GLU A 476 -4.87 -33.76 5.07
C GLU A 476 -3.72 -33.45 4.12
N GLY A 477 -2.57 -33.01 4.64
CA GLY A 477 -1.36 -32.67 3.89
C GLY A 477 -1.19 -31.18 3.64
N ASN A 478 -0.11 -30.84 2.93
CA ASN A 478 0.23 -29.46 2.58
C ASN A 478 -0.68 -28.94 1.50
N PHE A 479 -1.27 -27.80 1.77
CA PHE A 479 -2.14 -27.15 0.80
C PHE A 479 -1.53 -25.93 0.22
N ALA A 480 -0.60 -25.35 0.91
CA ALA A 480 -0.08 -24.08 0.59
C ALA A 480 1.35 -23.95 0.97
N SER A 481 1.86 -22.80 0.66
CA SER A 481 3.08 -22.28 1.22
C SER A 481 3.01 -22.14 2.75
N HIS A 482 1.81 -22.27 3.36
CA HIS A 482 1.56 -21.96 4.77
C HIS A 482 0.98 -23.16 5.53
N GLU A 483 1.84 -23.90 6.22
CA GLU A 483 1.50 -24.89 7.22
C GLU A 483 1.59 -24.28 8.63
N ASP A 484 0.65 -23.42 8.98
CA ASP A 484 0.87 -22.43 10.03
C ASP A 484 -0.01 -22.65 11.27
N GLY A 485 -0.22 -23.87 11.67
CA GLY A 485 -1.19 -24.25 12.70
C GLY A 485 -1.22 -23.34 13.94
N ALA A 486 -0.06 -23.02 14.52
CA ALA A 486 -0.02 -22.15 15.68
C ALA A 486 -0.43 -20.71 15.33
N SER A 487 0.14 -20.09 14.30
CA SER A 487 -0.25 -18.72 13.92
C SER A 487 -1.69 -18.62 13.44
N GLN A 488 -2.23 -19.63 12.72
CA GLN A 488 -3.65 -19.67 12.37
C GLN A 488 -4.54 -19.68 13.63
N THR A 489 -4.14 -20.42 14.65
CA THR A 489 -4.87 -20.44 15.94
C THR A 489 -4.90 -19.05 16.59
N LEU A 490 -3.78 -18.34 16.57
CA LEU A 490 -3.66 -16.97 17.12
C LEU A 490 -4.53 -15.99 16.35
N GLU A 491 -4.44 -16.02 15.01
CA GLU A 491 -5.23 -15.19 14.11
C GLU A 491 -6.73 -15.38 14.32
N TYR A 492 -7.19 -16.63 14.33
CA TYR A 492 -8.60 -16.95 14.50
C TYR A 492 -9.11 -16.52 15.87
N ALA A 493 -8.32 -16.70 16.95
CA ALA A 493 -8.69 -16.28 18.29
C ALA A 493 -8.90 -14.76 18.39
N TYR A 494 -8.01 -13.97 17.78
CA TYR A 494 -8.16 -12.51 17.72
C TYR A 494 -9.36 -12.08 16.87
N GLN A 495 -9.54 -12.70 15.71
CA GLN A 495 -10.63 -12.36 14.80
C GLN A 495 -12.00 -12.75 15.39
N ASP A 496 -12.09 -13.88 16.11
CA ASP A 496 -13.27 -14.27 16.87
C ASP A 496 -13.58 -13.29 18.00
N TRP A 497 -12.55 -12.85 18.75
CA TRP A 497 -12.73 -11.80 19.74
C TRP A 497 -13.29 -10.51 19.11
N THR A 498 -12.75 -10.16 17.96
CA THR A 498 -13.21 -8.97 17.21
C THR A 498 -14.67 -9.09 16.80
N LEU A 499 -15.08 -10.24 16.26
CA LEU A 499 -16.48 -10.49 15.90
C LEU A 499 -17.40 -10.51 17.14
N ALA A 500 -16.91 -11.01 18.27
CA ALA A 500 -17.64 -10.96 19.54
C ALA A 500 -17.93 -9.51 19.98
N GLN A 501 -17.00 -8.56 19.77
CA GLN A 501 -17.26 -7.15 20.11
C GLN A 501 -18.41 -6.56 19.26
N LEU A 502 -18.51 -6.94 18.00
CA LEU A 502 -19.66 -6.53 17.16
C LEU A 502 -20.95 -7.24 17.59
N ALA A 503 -20.90 -8.54 17.88
CA ALA A 503 -22.04 -9.29 18.42
C ALA A 503 -22.60 -8.62 19.70
N LYS A 504 -21.70 -8.22 20.61
CA LYS A 504 -22.08 -7.47 21.84
C LYS A 504 -22.76 -6.14 21.53
N LYS A 505 -22.20 -5.38 20.57
CA LYS A 505 -22.78 -4.09 20.14
C LYS A 505 -24.20 -4.25 19.58
N LEU A 506 -24.49 -5.36 18.90
CA LEU A 506 -25.77 -5.67 18.27
C LEU A 506 -26.71 -6.49 19.19
N ASN A 507 -26.32 -6.75 20.44
CA ASN A 507 -27.07 -7.54 21.43
C ASN A 507 -27.26 -9.02 21.06
N HIS A 508 -26.36 -9.61 20.26
CA HIS A 508 -26.32 -11.05 20.00
C HIS A 508 -25.56 -11.77 21.11
N GLU A 509 -26.17 -11.92 22.28
CA GLU A 509 -25.51 -12.39 23.50
C GLU A 509 -24.98 -13.83 23.39
N GLU A 510 -25.71 -14.75 22.73
CA GLU A 510 -25.28 -16.14 22.53
C GLU A 510 -24.02 -16.20 21.66
N ASP A 511 -24.00 -15.45 20.56
CA ASP A 511 -22.83 -15.36 19.66
C ASP A 511 -21.66 -14.68 20.35
N TYR A 512 -21.91 -13.61 21.13
CA TYR A 512 -20.88 -12.99 21.94
C TYR A 512 -20.18 -14.02 22.84
N ASN A 513 -20.94 -14.80 23.60
CA ASN A 513 -20.39 -15.81 24.49
C ASN A 513 -19.66 -16.92 23.71
N TYR A 514 -20.21 -17.35 22.58
CA TYR A 514 -19.60 -18.36 21.72
C TYR A 514 -18.22 -17.91 21.18
N PHE A 515 -18.15 -16.72 20.57
CA PHE A 515 -16.90 -16.21 20.01
C PHE A 515 -15.90 -15.79 21.10
N MET A 516 -16.35 -15.29 22.26
CA MET A 516 -15.47 -15.01 23.41
C MET A 516 -14.83 -16.28 23.98
N LYS A 517 -15.51 -17.42 23.92
CA LYS A 517 -14.90 -18.72 24.26
C LYS A 517 -13.79 -19.09 23.29
N ARG A 518 -14.05 -18.95 21.98
CA ARG A 518 -13.06 -19.22 20.92
C ARG A 518 -11.87 -18.25 20.97
N ALA A 519 -12.09 -17.01 21.35
CA ALA A 519 -11.05 -15.99 21.53
C ALA A 519 -9.95 -16.41 22.53
N LYS A 520 -10.22 -17.36 23.42
CA LYS A 520 -9.23 -17.91 24.37
C LYS A 520 -8.41 -19.07 23.81
N ASN A 521 -8.68 -19.50 22.59
CA ASN A 521 -8.01 -20.65 21.97
C ASN A 521 -6.49 -20.45 21.79
N TYR A 522 -5.99 -19.20 21.79
CA TYR A 522 -4.56 -18.93 21.79
C TYR A 522 -3.83 -19.63 22.95
N GLN A 523 -4.52 -19.87 24.10
CA GLN A 523 -3.95 -20.55 25.25
C GLN A 523 -3.59 -22.00 24.95
N ASN A 524 -4.27 -22.64 24.00
CA ASN A 524 -4.04 -24.04 23.64
C ASN A 524 -2.72 -24.28 22.92
N VAL A 525 -2.12 -23.24 22.35
CA VAL A 525 -0.83 -23.31 21.66
C VAL A 525 0.30 -22.61 22.45
N PHE A 526 0.02 -22.13 23.67
CA PHE A 526 1.05 -21.60 24.57
C PHE A 526 1.60 -22.71 25.47
N ASP A 527 2.89 -23.00 25.35
CA ASP A 527 3.57 -23.98 26.22
C ASP A 527 4.18 -23.26 27.43
N THR A 528 3.54 -23.44 28.58
CA THR A 528 3.95 -22.80 29.84
C THR A 528 5.31 -23.28 30.36
N GLN A 529 5.78 -24.46 29.95
CA GLN A 529 7.07 -25.00 30.38
C GLN A 529 8.23 -24.26 29.73
N ILE A 530 8.07 -23.88 28.45
CA ILE A 530 9.12 -23.16 27.70
C ILE A 530 8.82 -21.67 27.56
N GLY A 531 7.57 -21.25 27.86
CA GLY A 531 7.13 -19.86 27.80
C GLY A 531 7.01 -19.28 26.39
N TRP A 532 6.69 -20.08 25.40
CA TRP A 532 6.52 -19.70 23.98
C TRP A 532 5.26 -20.33 23.40
N MET A 533 4.69 -19.70 22.37
CA MET A 533 3.77 -20.39 21.48
C MET A 533 4.50 -21.53 20.80
N ARG A 534 3.87 -22.71 20.75
CA ARG A 534 4.44 -23.93 20.21
C ARG A 534 3.36 -24.71 19.46
N PRO A 535 3.64 -25.22 18.26
CA PRO A 535 2.68 -26.01 17.49
C PRO A 535 2.36 -27.35 18.17
N LYS A 536 1.14 -27.83 17.96
CA LYS A 536 0.68 -29.18 18.33
C LYS A 536 0.26 -29.95 17.10
N ASN A 537 0.48 -31.26 17.11
CA ASN A 537 -0.07 -32.17 16.11
C ASN A 537 -1.56 -32.47 16.37
N VAL A 538 -2.17 -33.26 15.50
CA VAL A 538 -3.60 -33.61 15.61
C VAL A 538 -3.94 -34.44 16.86
N GLU A 539 -2.99 -35.18 17.45
CA GLU A 539 -3.13 -35.92 18.70
C GLU A 539 -2.93 -35.03 19.95
N GLY A 540 -2.65 -33.76 19.81
CA GLY A 540 -2.43 -32.81 20.90
C GLY A 540 -1.03 -32.84 21.48
N LYS A 541 -0.08 -33.51 20.85
CA LYS A 541 1.32 -33.55 21.26
C LYS A 541 2.04 -32.32 20.75
N TRP A 542 2.87 -31.73 21.60
CA TRP A 542 3.75 -30.62 21.22
C TRP A 542 4.78 -31.03 20.16
N ARG A 543 5.10 -30.08 19.26
CA ARG A 543 6.19 -30.26 18.28
C ARG A 543 7.48 -30.61 19.00
N GLU A 544 8.07 -31.76 18.67
CA GLU A 544 9.34 -32.22 19.24
C GLU A 544 10.53 -31.38 18.72
N ASN A 545 11.61 -31.30 19.49
CA ASN A 545 12.82 -30.53 19.16
C ASN A 545 12.53 -29.09 18.72
N TYR A 546 11.54 -28.47 19.36
CA TYR A 546 11.06 -27.16 19.00
C TYR A 546 12.07 -26.06 19.35
N ASP A 547 12.41 -25.25 18.35
CA ASP A 547 13.20 -24.03 18.48
C ASP A 547 12.30 -22.82 18.15
N PRO A 548 12.02 -21.91 19.11
CA PRO A 548 11.14 -20.76 18.89
C PRO A 548 11.66 -19.75 17.87
N TYR A 549 12.93 -19.83 17.49
CA TYR A 549 13.54 -18.94 16.49
C TYR A 549 13.61 -19.57 15.09
N GLN A 550 13.15 -20.81 14.92
CA GLN A 550 13.11 -21.45 13.61
C GLN A 550 11.98 -20.84 12.77
N TYR A 551 12.35 -20.31 11.59
CA TYR A 551 11.41 -19.71 10.65
C TYR A 551 10.40 -20.75 10.12
N GLU A 552 9.14 -20.33 10.00
CA GLU A 552 8.01 -21.10 9.45
C GLU A 552 7.78 -22.49 10.07
N ASN A 553 8.19 -22.73 11.28
CA ASN A 553 7.93 -23.98 11.98
C ASN A 553 6.57 -23.94 12.70
N GLY A 554 5.49 -23.84 11.92
CA GLY A 554 4.10 -23.70 12.39
C GLY A 554 3.66 -22.23 12.57
N PHE A 555 4.37 -21.29 11.95
CA PHE A 555 4.11 -19.85 12.04
C PHE A 555 4.28 -19.19 10.67
N ILE A 556 3.25 -18.52 10.20
CA ILE A 556 3.22 -17.86 8.91
C ILE A 556 4.25 -16.72 8.86
N GLU A 557 5.16 -16.78 7.88
CA GLU A 557 6.17 -15.76 7.59
C GLU A 557 6.92 -15.24 8.84
N SER A 558 7.09 -16.09 9.84
CA SER A 558 7.66 -15.72 11.14
C SER A 558 8.22 -16.94 11.88
N ASN A 559 8.53 -16.73 13.15
CA ASN A 559 8.91 -17.78 14.09
C ASN A 559 8.12 -17.66 15.40
N GLY A 560 8.24 -18.65 16.24
CA GLY A 560 7.52 -18.68 17.51
C GLY A 560 7.84 -17.51 18.44
N ALA A 561 9.08 -16.99 18.39
CA ALA A 561 9.47 -15.86 19.23
C ALA A 561 8.76 -14.56 18.83
N GLN A 562 8.53 -14.35 17.53
CA GLN A 562 7.78 -13.22 17.01
C GLN A 562 6.28 -13.39 17.27
N SER A 563 5.71 -14.52 16.83
CA SER A 563 4.27 -14.78 16.88
C SER A 563 3.72 -15.00 18.28
N THR A 564 4.56 -15.30 19.28
CA THR A 564 4.12 -15.42 20.69
C THR A 564 3.37 -14.17 21.16
N TRP A 565 3.67 -13.00 20.61
CA TRP A 565 3.04 -11.74 20.99
C TRP A 565 1.78 -11.40 20.17
N PHE A 566 1.36 -12.28 19.26
CA PHE A 566 0.14 -12.08 18.48
C PHE A 566 -1.12 -12.47 19.29
N VAL A 567 -1.36 -11.77 20.38
CA VAL A 567 -2.57 -11.86 21.22
C VAL A 567 -3.07 -10.45 21.52
N PRO A 568 -3.37 -9.63 20.50
CA PRO A 568 -3.61 -8.18 20.70
C PRO A 568 -4.88 -7.89 21.52
N HIS A 569 -5.77 -8.87 21.65
CA HIS A 569 -7.02 -8.77 22.40
C HIS A 569 -6.88 -9.16 23.87
N ASP A 570 -5.79 -9.83 24.28
CA ASP A 570 -5.63 -10.34 25.65
C ASP A 570 -4.14 -10.41 26.06
N ILE A 571 -3.42 -9.30 25.92
CA ILE A 571 -2.01 -9.18 26.30
C ILE A 571 -1.82 -9.46 27.81
N GLU A 572 -2.75 -9.03 28.65
CA GLU A 572 -2.69 -9.30 30.08
C GLU A 572 -2.87 -10.79 30.41
N GLY A 573 -3.80 -11.47 29.73
CA GLY A 573 -3.97 -12.92 29.83
C GLY A 573 -2.73 -13.69 29.37
N LEU A 574 -2.10 -13.25 28.28
CA LEU A 574 -0.81 -13.81 27.83
C LEU A 574 0.27 -13.62 28.90
N ALA A 575 0.36 -12.44 29.52
CA ALA A 575 1.32 -12.18 30.59
C ALA A 575 1.09 -13.09 31.80
N VAL A 576 -0.16 -13.38 32.16
CA VAL A 576 -0.48 -14.35 33.22
C VAL A 576 0.09 -15.73 32.87
N LEU A 577 -0.07 -16.21 31.64
CA LEU A 577 0.51 -17.48 31.20
C LEU A 577 2.03 -17.50 31.25
N MET A 578 2.67 -16.36 31.07
CA MET A 578 4.14 -16.19 31.18
C MET A 578 4.62 -16.10 32.64
N GLY A 579 3.70 -16.10 33.62
CA GLY A 579 4.00 -16.01 35.03
C GLY A 579 4.02 -14.60 35.59
N GLY A 580 3.32 -13.68 34.96
CA GLY A 580 3.08 -12.30 35.40
C GLY A 580 3.66 -11.22 34.50
N LYS A 581 3.14 -9.98 34.66
CA LYS A 581 3.51 -8.81 33.84
C LYS A 581 5.04 -8.55 33.86
N GLU A 582 5.68 -8.66 35.00
CA GLU A 582 7.12 -8.44 35.13
C GLU A 582 7.95 -9.41 34.27
N LYS A 583 7.59 -10.70 34.28
CA LYS A 583 8.27 -11.70 33.44
C LYS A 583 8.03 -11.47 31.96
N ALA A 584 6.80 -11.12 31.58
CA ALA A 584 6.47 -10.78 30.21
C ALA A 584 7.25 -9.55 29.70
N VAL A 585 7.32 -8.50 30.52
CA VAL A 585 8.14 -7.29 30.24
C VAL A 585 9.61 -7.64 30.08
N ALA A 586 10.18 -8.39 31.03
CA ALA A 586 11.60 -8.78 30.97
C ALA A 586 11.92 -9.60 29.72
N LYS A 587 11.05 -10.56 29.37
CA LYS A 587 11.18 -11.39 28.17
C LYS A 587 11.14 -10.53 26.89
N LEU A 588 10.14 -9.68 26.76
CA LEU A 588 9.99 -8.82 25.58
C LEU A 588 11.15 -7.83 25.46
N ASN A 589 11.58 -7.22 26.57
CA ASN A 589 12.73 -6.30 26.58
C ASN A 589 14.02 -7.00 26.13
N THR A 590 14.27 -8.24 26.61
CA THR A 590 15.42 -9.04 26.13
C THR A 590 15.36 -9.33 24.63
N GLN A 591 14.17 -9.58 24.10
CA GLN A 591 13.98 -9.76 22.65
C GLN A 591 14.31 -8.48 21.87
N PHE A 592 13.87 -7.31 22.36
CA PHE A 592 14.21 -6.03 21.75
C PHE A 592 15.71 -5.73 21.79
N GLU A 593 16.38 -5.97 22.92
CA GLU A 593 17.83 -5.80 23.05
C GLU A 593 18.60 -6.68 22.05
N THR A 594 18.11 -7.87 21.80
CA THR A 594 18.69 -8.79 20.80
C THR A 594 18.41 -8.32 19.38
N ALA A 595 17.16 -8.01 19.06
CA ALA A 595 16.74 -7.59 17.73
C ALA A 595 17.34 -6.25 17.28
N LYS A 596 17.62 -5.34 18.23
CA LYS A 596 18.32 -4.08 17.97
C LYS A 596 19.67 -4.29 17.26
N LYS A 597 20.41 -5.33 17.62
CA LYS A 597 21.69 -5.68 16.98
C LYS A 597 21.54 -6.08 15.52
N GLN A 598 20.35 -6.55 15.15
CA GLN A 598 19.96 -6.96 13.79
C GLN A 598 19.12 -5.86 13.10
N LYS A 599 18.99 -4.66 13.70
CA LYS A 599 18.18 -3.54 13.18
C LYS A 599 16.72 -3.93 12.90
N TYR A 600 16.16 -4.84 13.69
CA TYR A 600 14.77 -5.30 13.64
C TYR A 600 14.32 -5.83 12.26
N THR A 601 15.19 -6.51 11.55
CA THR A 601 14.83 -7.08 10.23
C THR A 601 15.48 -8.43 10.00
N SER A 602 14.74 -9.30 9.31
CA SER A 602 15.23 -10.49 8.61
C SER A 602 15.13 -10.35 7.08
N GLY A 603 14.90 -9.13 6.59
CA GLY A 603 14.55 -8.90 5.19
C GLY A 603 13.06 -9.14 4.91
N THR A 604 12.72 -9.36 3.64
CA THR A 604 11.37 -9.76 3.22
C THR A 604 11.09 -11.22 3.65
N SER A 605 9.83 -11.66 3.60
CA SER A 605 9.48 -13.05 3.86
C SER A 605 10.25 -14.03 2.95
N HIS A 606 10.41 -13.67 1.67
CA HIS A 606 11.15 -14.51 0.71
C HIS A 606 12.67 -14.51 0.93
N ASP A 607 13.25 -13.40 1.41
CA ASP A 607 14.64 -13.39 1.83
C ASP A 607 14.85 -14.33 3.04
N ALA A 608 13.90 -14.36 3.95
CA ALA A 608 13.91 -15.26 5.10
C ALA A 608 13.77 -16.74 4.68
N GLU A 609 13.00 -17.05 3.65
CA GLU A 609 12.88 -18.38 3.06
C GLU A 609 14.21 -18.84 2.42
N LEU A 610 14.86 -17.96 1.67
CA LEU A 610 16.15 -18.23 1.02
C LEU A 610 17.32 -18.26 1.99
N HIS A 611 17.24 -17.50 3.07
CA HIS A 611 18.29 -17.27 4.06
C HIS A 611 17.77 -17.49 5.49
N PRO A 612 17.42 -18.74 5.87
CA PRO A 612 16.83 -19.04 7.19
C PRO A 612 17.68 -18.56 8.38
N GLU A 613 19.00 -18.41 8.18
CA GLU A 613 19.90 -17.88 9.19
C GLU A 613 19.62 -16.42 9.56
N PHE A 614 19.11 -15.60 8.63
CA PHE A 614 18.71 -14.23 8.90
C PHE A 614 17.32 -14.13 9.54
N SER A 615 16.51 -15.17 9.38
CA SER A 615 15.15 -15.24 9.91
C SER A 615 15.08 -15.56 11.41
N ARG A 616 16.22 -15.85 12.05
CA ARG A 616 16.33 -16.08 13.51
C ARG A 616 16.28 -14.80 14.34
N ILE A 617 15.48 -13.86 13.94
CA ILE A 617 15.28 -12.60 14.65
C ILE A 617 14.08 -12.72 15.62
N SER A 618 14.20 -12.13 16.78
CA SER A 618 13.17 -12.19 17.83
C SER A 618 12.04 -11.18 17.65
N ILE A 619 12.31 -10.03 17.04
CA ILE A 619 11.38 -8.95 16.71
C ILE A 619 11.71 -8.43 15.31
N ASN A 620 10.76 -8.52 14.39
CA ASN A 620 10.92 -8.13 13.00
C ASN A 620 9.93 -6.99 12.66
N PHE A 621 10.45 -5.84 12.25
CA PHE A 621 9.65 -4.74 11.70
C PHE A 621 9.69 -4.69 10.16
N GLY A 622 10.18 -5.72 9.54
CA GLY A 622 10.10 -5.94 8.08
C GLY A 622 8.91 -6.79 7.66
N ASN A 623 8.15 -7.36 8.62
CA ASN A 623 6.95 -8.15 8.33
C ASN A 623 5.94 -8.08 9.50
N GLN A 624 4.66 -8.34 9.24
CA GLN A 624 3.52 -8.06 10.12
C GLN A 624 3.49 -8.78 11.46
N PRO A 625 3.97 -10.01 11.66
CA PRO A 625 3.73 -10.77 12.90
C PRO A 625 4.18 -10.10 14.19
N SER A 626 5.15 -9.18 14.15
CA SER A 626 5.68 -8.55 15.37
C SER A 626 5.73 -7.02 15.38
N ILE A 627 5.09 -6.35 14.41
CA ILE A 627 5.11 -4.87 14.30
C ILE A 627 4.40 -4.13 15.43
N GLN A 628 3.54 -4.80 16.22
CA GLN A 628 2.83 -4.26 17.37
C GLN A 628 3.66 -4.29 18.67
N THR A 629 4.75 -5.05 18.69
CA THR A 629 5.40 -5.47 19.91
C THR A 629 5.95 -4.32 20.77
N SER A 630 6.43 -3.23 20.17
CA SER A 630 6.89 -2.05 20.92
C SER A 630 5.79 -1.42 21.79
N ASN A 631 4.54 -1.53 21.38
CA ASN A 631 3.40 -0.93 22.08
C ASN A 631 2.80 -1.86 23.15
N ILE A 632 3.19 -3.15 23.19
CA ILE A 632 2.78 -4.10 24.23
C ILE A 632 3.23 -3.62 25.63
N PHE A 633 4.38 -3.00 25.73
CA PHE A 633 4.89 -2.46 27.00
C PHE A 633 3.91 -1.49 27.67
N THR A 634 3.19 -0.66 26.90
CA THR A 634 2.17 0.24 27.46
C THR A 634 1.06 -0.54 28.16
N VAL A 635 0.57 -1.62 27.54
CA VAL A 635 -0.47 -2.50 28.13
C VAL A 635 0.04 -3.18 29.41
N LEU A 636 1.32 -3.54 29.43
CA LEU A 636 1.96 -4.18 30.57
C LEU A 636 2.39 -3.19 31.69
N GLY A 637 2.04 -1.90 31.55
CA GLY A 637 2.35 -0.87 32.56
C GLY A 637 3.75 -0.28 32.46
N ARG A 638 4.43 -0.45 31.33
CA ARG A 638 5.76 0.13 31.07
C ARG A 638 5.75 1.03 29.82
N PRO A 639 4.98 2.15 29.84
CA PRO A 639 4.93 3.09 28.72
C PRO A 639 6.29 3.71 28.38
N ASP A 640 7.19 3.81 29.34
CA ASP A 640 8.57 4.24 29.13
C ASP A 640 9.33 3.32 28.15
N LEU A 641 9.22 2.00 28.32
CA LEU A 641 9.83 1.05 27.38
C LEU A 641 9.18 1.13 26.01
N ALA A 642 7.85 1.31 25.93
CA ALA A 642 7.18 1.52 24.65
C ALA A 642 7.72 2.77 23.91
N GLN A 643 7.89 3.88 24.63
CA GLN A 643 8.44 5.13 24.11
C GLN A 643 9.87 4.95 23.59
N TYR A 644 10.73 4.34 24.41
CA TYR A 644 12.13 4.09 24.05
C TYR A 644 12.25 3.18 22.83
N TRP A 645 11.59 2.02 22.86
CA TRP A 645 11.70 1.05 21.76
C TRP A 645 11.06 1.53 20.47
N THR A 646 9.91 2.21 20.53
CA THR A 646 9.27 2.79 19.34
C THR A 646 10.17 3.83 18.66
N ARG A 647 10.80 4.75 19.45
CA ARG A 647 11.77 5.71 18.91
C ARG A 647 12.99 5.03 18.28
N ASN A 648 13.47 3.95 18.92
CA ASN A 648 14.60 3.18 18.40
C ASN A 648 14.24 2.47 17.09
N VAL A 649 13.08 1.82 17.02
CA VAL A 649 12.55 1.19 15.80
C VAL A 649 12.42 2.22 14.67
N VAL A 650 11.76 3.35 14.91
CA VAL A 650 11.61 4.42 13.89
C VAL A 650 12.97 4.88 13.37
N LYS A 651 13.96 5.02 14.24
CA LYS A 651 15.32 5.42 13.87
C LYS A 651 16.02 4.37 13.01
N GLU A 652 15.95 3.09 13.40
CA GLU A 652 16.74 2.03 12.76
C GLU A 652 16.06 1.47 11.50
N THR A 653 14.71 1.48 11.43
CA THR A 653 13.98 0.83 10.32
C THR A 653 13.34 1.82 9.35
N PHE A 654 12.97 3.03 9.78
CA PHE A 654 12.13 3.93 8.99
C PHE A 654 12.73 5.33 8.79
N SER A 655 14.03 5.51 8.98
CA SER A 655 14.70 6.81 8.79
C SER A 655 15.28 7.02 7.39
N GLY A 656 15.52 5.95 6.63
CA GLY A 656 16.08 6.03 5.28
C GLY A 656 15.17 6.77 4.31
N LEU A 657 15.77 7.47 3.33
CA LEU A 657 15.07 8.21 2.28
C LEU A 657 15.88 8.16 0.98
N SER A 658 15.99 6.98 0.38
CA SER A 658 16.71 6.76 -0.87
C SER A 658 16.10 5.60 -1.66
N PRO A 659 16.49 5.37 -2.92
CA PRO A 659 16.06 4.18 -3.65
C PRO A 659 16.47 2.86 -2.99
N ALA A 660 17.65 2.84 -2.33
CA ALA A 660 18.22 1.66 -1.67
C ALA A 660 17.75 1.49 -0.21
N THR A 661 17.02 2.45 0.35
CA THR A 661 16.57 2.41 1.75
C THR A 661 15.15 2.90 1.88
N GLY A 662 14.35 2.24 2.65
CA GLY A 662 12.94 2.61 2.84
C GLY A 662 12.31 1.76 3.91
N TYR A 663 12.06 0.52 3.58
CA TYR A 663 11.50 -0.47 4.47
C TYR A 663 12.50 -1.61 4.68
N ASN A 664 12.47 -2.24 5.84
CA ASN A 664 13.34 -3.38 6.15
C ASN A 664 12.76 -4.71 5.64
N GLY A 665 11.68 -4.67 4.89
CA GLY A 665 10.99 -5.78 4.28
C GLY A 665 10.00 -5.28 3.24
N ASP A 666 8.91 -6.00 3.02
CA ASP A 666 7.87 -5.58 2.08
C ASP A 666 7.01 -4.43 2.64
N GLU A 667 6.57 -3.53 1.79
CA GLU A 667 5.76 -2.37 2.20
C GLU A 667 4.26 -2.71 2.32
N ASP A 668 3.79 -3.68 1.52
CA ASP A 668 2.46 -4.26 1.56
C ASP A 668 1.30 -3.27 1.37
N GLN A 669 1.34 -2.59 0.24
CA GLN A 669 0.23 -1.72 -0.22
C GLN A 669 -0.23 -0.68 0.81
N GLY A 670 0.73 0.00 1.42
CA GLY A 670 0.50 1.09 2.36
C GLY A 670 0.45 0.66 3.83
N LEU A 671 0.62 -0.64 4.14
CA LEU A 671 0.62 -1.10 5.53
C LEU A 671 1.81 -0.55 6.32
N MET A 672 3.04 -0.74 5.81
CA MET A 672 4.24 -0.31 6.53
C MET A 672 4.42 1.21 6.52
N GLY A 673 3.99 1.88 5.44
CA GLY A 673 3.90 3.34 5.41
C GLY A 673 2.95 3.87 6.48
N SER A 674 1.75 3.28 6.61
CA SER A 674 0.79 3.63 7.67
C SER A 674 1.34 3.38 9.07
N LEU A 675 2.05 2.26 9.29
CA LEU A 675 2.70 1.98 10.55
C LEU A 675 3.68 3.08 10.94
N ASN A 676 4.60 3.43 10.03
CA ASN A 676 5.60 4.45 10.31
C ASN A 676 4.96 5.83 10.58
N VAL A 677 3.90 6.19 9.86
CA VAL A 677 3.12 7.40 10.14
C VAL A 677 2.60 7.36 11.58
N LEU A 678 1.94 6.29 12.00
CA LEU A 678 1.37 6.17 13.35
C LEU A 678 2.45 6.21 14.45
N LEU A 679 3.55 5.48 14.27
CA LEU A 679 4.67 5.48 15.23
C LEU A 679 5.29 6.88 15.36
N LYS A 680 5.43 7.62 14.25
CA LYS A 680 5.94 9.00 14.24
C LYS A 680 4.96 10.01 14.84
N LEU A 681 3.65 9.73 14.78
CA LEU A 681 2.62 10.52 15.48
C LEU A 681 2.56 10.21 16.98
N GLY A 682 3.12 9.08 17.42
CA GLY A 682 2.99 8.59 18.79
C GLY A 682 1.58 8.08 19.11
N LEU A 683 0.86 7.52 18.13
CA LEU A 683 -0.48 6.95 18.26
C LEU A 683 -0.50 5.50 17.82
N PHE A 684 -1.13 4.62 18.61
CA PHE A 684 -1.24 3.20 18.26
C PHE A 684 -2.51 2.59 18.88
N GLN A 685 -3.13 1.62 18.19
CA GLN A 685 -4.25 0.84 18.73
C GLN A 685 -3.86 -0.65 18.77
N MET A 686 -3.66 -1.19 19.96
CA MET A 686 -3.19 -2.58 20.14
C MET A 686 -4.15 -3.60 19.54
N ASN A 687 -5.44 -3.44 19.77
CA ASN A 687 -6.48 -4.35 19.27
C ASN A 687 -7.12 -3.89 17.94
N GLY A 688 -6.46 -2.97 17.22
CA GLY A 688 -6.95 -2.47 15.93
C GLY A 688 -8.17 -1.53 16.02
N GLY A 689 -8.48 -1.03 17.21
CA GLY A 689 -9.66 -0.20 17.44
C GLY A 689 -10.98 -0.93 17.24
N THR A 690 -11.02 -2.22 17.56
CA THR A 690 -12.18 -3.10 17.35
C THR A 690 -13.02 -3.31 18.62
N ASP A 691 -12.55 -2.83 19.77
CA ASP A 691 -13.34 -2.78 20.99
C ASP A 691 -14.31 -1.61 21.03
N LYS A 692 -15.16 -1.60 22.05
CA LYS A 692 -16.19 -0.56 22.25
C LYS A 692 -15.63 0.85 22.26
N ASP A 693 -14.47 1.06 22.87
CA ASP A 693 -13.89 2.37 23.11
C ASP A 693 -12.87 2.78 22.04
N ALA A 694 -12.41 1.81 21.23
CA ALA A 694 -11.43 1.98 20.14
C ALA A 694 -10.24 2.87 20.57
N ALA A 695 -9.64 2.56 21.74
CA ALA A 695 -8.66 3.42 22.39
C ALA A 695 -7.31 3.45 21.65
N TYR A 696 -6.71 4.65 21.59
CA TYR A 696 -5.34 4.87 21.14
C TYR A 696 -4.39 4.93 22.33
N GLN A 697 -3.31 4.18 22.28
CA GLN A 697 -2.16 4.32 23.16
C GLN A 697 -1.35 5.53 22.71
N ILE A 698 -0.91 6.32 23.70
CA ILE A 698 -0.10 7.52 23.50
C ILE A 698 1.36 7.16 23.72
N GLY A 699 2.16 7.26 22.68
CA GLY A 699 3.59 6.99 22.67
C GLY A 699 4.43 8.28 22.64
N SER A 700 5.59 8.18 22.00
CA SER A 700 6.58 9.28 21.90
C SER A 700 6.66 9.80 20.46
N PRO A 701 5.98 10.89 20.11
CA PRO A 701 6.01 11.46 18.75
C PRO A 701 7.40 12.01 18.41
N ILE A 702 7.78 11.97 17.11
CA ILE A 702 9.07 12.56 16.69
C ILE A 702 8.98 14.05 16.34
N PHE A 703 7.78 14.56 16.13
CA PHE A 703 7.54 15.97 15.78
C PHE A 703 7.14 16.78 17.00
N ASN A 704 7.50 18.08 17.00
CA ASN A 704 7.18 18.98 18.12
C ASN A 704 5.70 19.31 18.17
N LYS A 705 5.06 19.42 16.98
CA LYS A 705 3.62 19.64 16.88
C LYS A 705 3.04 18.88 15.69
N ILE A 706 1.90 18.28 15.93
CA ILE A 706 1.13 17.54 14.91
C ILE A 706 -0.31 18.08 14.96
N THR A 707 -0.88 18.41 13.80
CA THR A 707 -2.27 18.81 13.68
C THR A 707 -2.96 17.89 12.71
N ILE A 708 -4.00 17.20 13.16
CA ILE A 708 -4.85 16.30 12.38
C ILE A 708 -6.17 17.01 12.12
N ASP A 709 -6.48 17.26 10.85
CA ASP A 709 -7.76 17.78 10.42
C ASP A 709 -8.80 16.64 10.46
N LEU A 710 -9.83 16.79 11.28
CA LEU A 710 -10.90 15.81 11.45
C LEU A 710 -12.01 16.04 10.41
N ASN A 711 -12.48 14.95 9.78
CA ASN A 711 -13.52 15.06 8.75
C ASN A 711 -14.90 15.37 9.39
N PRO A 712 -15.50 16.54 9.12
CA PRO A 712 -16.72 16.99 9.79
C PRO A 712 -17.98 16.18 9.42
N LYS A 713 -17.93 15.37 8.35
CA LYS A 713 -19.01 14.43 8.01
C LYS A 713 -19.12 13.28 9.03
N TYR A 714 -18.00 12.92 9.65
CA TYR A 714 -17.91 11.76 10.55
C TYR A 714 -17.71 12.17 12.01
N TYR A 715 -17.01 13.27 12.27
CA TYR A 715 -16.52 13.66 13.59
C TYR A 715 -17.04 15.03 14.02
N ALA A 716 -17.28 15.18 15.33
CA ALA A 716 -17.77 16.41 15.90
C ALA A 716 -16.69 17.51 15.98
N GLY A 717 -15.43 17.11 16.20
CA GLY A 717 -14.29 18.01 16.27
C GLY A 717 -13.80 18.46 14.90
N LYS A 718 -13.06 19.59 14.90
CA LYS A 718 -12.42 20.11 13.69
C LYS A 718 -10.98 19.68 13.55
N THR A 719 -10.24 19.69 14.66
CA THR A 719 -8.81 19.35 14.70
C THR A 719 -8.45 18.65 16.00
N PHE A 720 -7.52 17.73 15.92
CA PHE A 720 -6.81 17.16 17.05
C PHE A 720 -5.34 17.57 16.96
N VAL A 721 -4.80 18.16 18.02
CA VAL A 721 -3.45 18.69 18.06
C VAL A 721 -2.63 17.94 19.10
N ILE A 722 -1.43 17.46 18.73
CA ILE A 722 -0.45 16.92 19.65
C ILE A 722 0.70 17.92 19.73
N LYS A 723 1.07 18.33 20.94
CA LYS A 723 2.24 19.16 21.23
C LYS A 723 3.20 18.36 22.10
N ALA A 724 4.41 18.13 21.61
CA ALA A 724 5.49 17.50 22.36
C ALA A 724 6.50 18.57 22.76
N GLU A 725 6.37 19.08 23.99
CA GLU A 725 7.23 20.12 24.54
C GLU A 725 8.59 19.53 24.92
N ASN A 726 9.67 20.25 24.66
CA ASN A 726 11.06 19.82 24.86
C ASN A 726 11.46 18.57 24.04
N ASN A 727 10.74 18.27 22.96
CA ASN A 727 10.99 17.09 22.13
C ASN A 727 12.27 17.23 21.31
N ASN A 728 13.13 16.22 21.37
CA ASN A 728 14.36 16.10 20.57
C ASN A 728 14.80 14.62 20.49
N THR A 729 16.02 14.35 20.04
CA THR A 729 16.56 12.99 19.89
C THR A 729 16.90 12.30 21.21
N GLU A 730 17.07 13.06 22.31
CA GLU A 730 17.40 12.55 23.63
C GLU A 730 16.18 12.47 24.53
N ASN A 731 15.31 13.48 24.46
CA ASN A 731 14.07 13.55 25.24
C ASN A 731 12.99 12.66 24.59
N VAL A 732 13.09 11.36 24.80
CA VAL A 732 12.20 10.35 24.21
C VAL A 732 11.09 9.90 25.15
N PHE A 733 11.20 10.18 26.44
CA PHE A 733 10.22 9.78 27.45
C PHE A 733 9.18 10.87 27.66
N VAL A 734 7.94 10.48 27.88
CA VAL A 734 6.83 11.39 28.25
C VAL A 734 6.77 11.47 29.76
N LYS A 735 7.11 12.62 30.31
CA LYS A 735 7.13 12.90 31.75
C LYS A 735 5.74 13.23 32.30
N ASP A 736 4.98 14.05 31.58
CA ASP A 736 3.60 14.45 31.92
C ASP A 736 2.74 14.46 30.64
N ILE A 737 1.46 14.15 30.80
CA ILE A 737 0.51 14.06 29.69
C ILE A 737 -0.81 14.68 30.08
N LYS A 738 -1.30 15.65 29.28
CA LYS A 738 -2.58 16.35 29.45
C LYS A 738 -3.35 16.40 28.17
N TYR A 739 -4.64 16.10 28.23
CA TYR A 739 -5.59 16.32 27.16
C TYR A 739 -6.63 17.35 27.59
N ASN A 740 -6.74 18.44 26.83
CA ASN A 740 -7.61 19.57 27.17
C ASN A 740 -7.47 20.02 28.63
N ASN A 741 -6.22 20.18 29.10
CA ASN A 741 -5.82 20.52 30.47
C ASN A 741 -6.15 19.48 31.57
N LYS A 742 -6.62 18.28 31.21
CA LYS A 742 -6.85 17.18 32.15
C LYS A 742 -5.73 16.13 32.02
N ALA A 743 -5.27 15.60 33.16
CA ALA A 743 -4.29 14.53 33.15
C ALA A 743 -4.81 13.26 32.49
N VAL A 744 -3.94 12.55 31.76
CA VAL A 744 -4.23 11.27 31.07
C VAL A 744 -3.39 10.18 31.74
N PRO A 745 -3.84 9.57 32.84
CA PRO A 745 -3.01 8.71 33.67
C PRO A 745 -2.59 7.41 33.00
N ASN A 746 -3.37 6.89 32.06
CA ASN A 746 -3.17 5.56 31.45
C ASN A 746 -2.51 5.62 30.07
N PHE A 747 -1.95 6.76 29.65
CA PHE A 747 -1.37 6.93 28.32
C PHE A 747 -2.31 6.45 27.19
N SER A 748 -3.60 6.74 27.33
CA SER A 748 -4.62 6.29 26.38
C SER A 748 -5.75 7.31 26.23
N LEU A 749 -6.22 7.49 25.00
CA LEU A 749 -7.42 8.27 24.68
C LEU A 749 -8.31 7.42 23.76
N THR A 750 -9.61 7.46 24.00
CA THR A 750 -10.59 6.80 23.13
C THR A 750 -10.68 7.50 21.77
N HIS A 751 -11.12 6.77 20.75
CA HIS A 751 -11.39 7.37 19.44
C HIS A 751 -12.38 8.55 19.54
N GLN A 752 -13.40 8.41 20.37
CA GLN A 752 -14.40 9.43 20.58
C GLN A 752 -13.77 10.70 21.20
N GLU A 753 -12.92 10.58 22.22
CA GLU A 753 -12.22 11.72 22.80
C GLU A 753 -11.39 12.46 21.74
N ILE A 754 -10.55 11.73 20.99
CA ILE A 754 -9.72 12.33 19.93
C ILE A 754 -10.58 13.04 18.88
N THR A 755 -11.67 12.42 18.45
CA THR A 755 -12.52 12.94 17.37
C THR A 755 -13.49 14.04 17.80
N THR A 756 -13.62 14.33 19.11
CA THR A 756 -14.22 15.59 19.60
C THR A 756 -13.31 16.80 19.41
N GLY A 757 -12.03 16.55 19.08
CA GLY A 757 -11.03 17.59 18.90
C GLY A 757 -10.43 18.10 20.21
N GLY A 758 -9.35 18.83 20.11
CA GLY A 758 -8.67 19.39 21.26
C GLY A 758 -7.16 19.28 21.17
N GLU A 759 -6.51 19.44 22.32
CA GLU A 759 -5.06 19.51 22.42
C GLU A 759 -4.52 18.49 23.43
N LEU A 760 -3.61 17.64 22.94
CA LEU A 760 -2.81 16.72 23.73
C LEU A 760 -1.42 17.32 23.92
N ILE A 761 -1.03 17.58 25.16
CA ILE A 761 0.29 18.12 25.53
C ILE A 761 1.09 17.03 26.19
N LEU A 762 2.29 16.78 25.68
CA LEU A 762 3.28 15.84 26.17
C LEU A 762 4.51 16.62 26.64
N GLU A 763 4.86 16.58 27.93
CA GLU A 763 6.12 17.10 28.42
C GLU A 763 7.20 16.01 28.24
N MET A 764 8.16 16.24 27.34
CA MET A 764 9.19 15.26 27.00
C MET A 764 10.42 15.40 27.91
N SER A 765 11.10 14.28 28.17
CA SER A 765 12.27 14.18 29.07
C SER A 765 13.26 13.13 28.55
N ASP A 766 14.53 13.30 28.96
CA ASP A 766 15.60 12.32 28.80
C ASP A 766 15.57 11.18 29.84
N LYS A 767 14.72 11.33 30.88
CA LYS A 767 14.63 10.38 32.02
C LYS A 767 13.28 9.65 32.01
N SER A 768 13.34 8.34 32.20
CA SER A 768 12.18 7.49 32.41
C SER A 768 11.47 7.80 33.73
N ASN A 769 10.15 7.77 33.75
CA ASN A 769 9.36 7.86 34.99
C ASN A 769 9.46 6.61 35.87
N ALA A 770 9.97 5.50 35.34
CA ALA A 770 10.17 4.27 36.10
C ALA A 770 11.41 4.33 37.05
N GLU A 771 12.24 5.36 36.89
CA GLU A 771 13.41 5.60 37.75
C GLU A 771 13.08 6.43 39.03
N LYS A 772 11.81 6.77 39.22
CA LYS A 772 11.27 7.42 40.42
C LYS A 772 10.54 6.41 41.31
#